data_0fda795dd003eb7fa2c6a5cea69728d6
#
_entry.id   0fda795dd003eb7fa2c6a5cea69728d6
#
_cell.length_a   1.000
_cell.length_b   1.000
_cell.length_c   1.000
_cell.angle_alpha   90.00
_cell.angle_beta   90.00
_cell.angle_gamma   90.00
#
_symmetry.space_group_name_H-M   'P 1'
#
loop_
_entity.id
_entity.type
_entity.pdbx_description
1 polymer ?
#
loop_
_entity_poly.entity_id
_entity_poly.type
_entity_poly.pdbx_seq_one_letter_code
_entity_poly.pdbx_strand_id
1 'polypeptide(L)'
;MAAEPALGVPAAVTVRDLRLQYSSRAPAVIDGANLTVPKGVIYGLLGASGCGKTSLLKCLVGLCKPNSGMVLVFGKELHKGLVPGPGVGFMPQELALHEDFTIAENMYFFGQLLGMPWELIYNRINFLCSFFQLLPANRFVANLSGGQQRRVSLAVALIHSPPFLILDEPTVGLDPVLRDAIWRYFVVLSHEQATTIVVTTHFIEEIADAALACRRLDFPDETDPSPPPQPVKPLDVKLASIPDALLTWKNWASVRSVTRVRALVAKNLLKIMRRLVCHHRVPARDAVVRRRRLLSFVGGNPTGLPMAVVNDDPGGMYGNTLLSFIDHDIITQKPYPNLDESFAAVRREDVWGTIHIPRNYTDILKRRLKDLFQVTDTIARHSTINIYLDATDYTIRNAIVKELYRANDEVLQYATSRLINKSLSIELLKASIHLRLRILVISDPFYQAFDFTFREFMSPGIIACTLFALSITLTALLLVSEDQGGIQGRCAVAGLSTTEVIIGHALVQTALAYVQTVFMLVVFVSVFDTPVRGSIVVAFIIPVFMSFTGMNFGFFTSSVSKDEATALLMSMAALYPALLMGGVLWPVEGTPTVLRPVSYAVPQALPVHGLRGAMLRNYTLANRQVHYAIAANVGWTLALLLLAIFTFSYTAK
;
A
#
# COMPACT_ATOMS: atom_id res chain seq x y z
N MET A 1 50.00 -7.82 8.81
CA MET A 1 50.79 -6.92 9.69
C MET A 1 50.21 -5.53 9.51
N ALA A 2 49.46 -5.03 10.48
CA ALA A 2 48.99 -3.65 10.45
C ALA A 2 50.15 -2.76 10.93
N ALA A 3 50.63 -1.84 10.07
CA ALA A 3 51.58 -0.84 10.48
C ALA A 3 50.96 0.05 11.56
N GLU A 4 51.56 0.16 12.72
CA GLU A 4 51.20 1.15 13.73
C GLU A 4 51.28 2.55 13.09
N PRO A 5 50.24 3.39 13.24
CA PRO A 5 50.28 4.74 12.69
C PRO A 5 51.40 5.54 13.37
N ALA A 6 52.18 6.24 12.56
CA ALA A 6 53.16 7.21 13.05
C ALA A 6 52.46 8.16 14.03
N LEU A 7 53.03 8.31 15.23
CA LEU A 7 52.56 9.17 16.31
C LEU A 7 52.31 10.59 15.79
N GLY A 8 51.03 11.00 15.61
CA GLY A 8 50.66 12.38 15.34
C GLY A 8 49.57 12.63 14.29
N VAL A 9 49.21 11.66 13.41
CA VAL A 9 48.17 11.89 12.39
C VAL A 9 46.81 11.52 12.94
N PRO A 10 45.82 12.43 12.95
CA PRO A 10 44.48 12.12 13.43
C PRO A 10 43.83 11.02 12.56
N ALA A 11 43.29 9.98 13.20
CA ALA A 11 42.61 8.91 12.50
C ALA A 11 41.21 9.38 12.01
N ALA A 12 40.90 9.09 10.76
CA ALA A 12 39.54 9.28 10.23
C ALA A 12 38.62 8.14 10.63
N VAL A 13 39.13 6.90 10.65
CA VAL A 13 38.37 5.71 11.06
C VAL A 13 39.21 4.89 12.04
N THR A 14 38.59 4.43 13.12
CA THR A 14 39.21 3.47 14.05
C THR A 14 38.19 2.36 14.34
N VAL A 15 38.59 1.13 14.08
CA VAL A 15 37.82 -0.08 14.38
C VAL A 15 38.61 -0.91 15.40
N ARG A 16 37.95 -1.34 16.46
CA ARG A 16 38.56 -2.18 17.52
C ARG A 16 37.69 -3.39 17.80
N ASP A 17 38.28 -4.57 17.72
CA ASP A 17 37.68 -5.89 18.02
C ASP A 17 36.30 -6.11 17.43
N LEU A 18 36.15 -5.67 16.17
CA LEU A 18 34.86 -5.73 15.46
C LEU A 18 34.49 -7.18 15.20
N ARG A 19 33.29 -7.57 15.68
CA ARG A 19 32.64 -8.86 15.35
C ARG A 19 31.31 -8.62 14.69
N LEU A 20 31.08 -9.32 13.56
CA LEU A 20 29.81 -9.30 12.85
C LEU A 20 29.38 -10.70 12.46
N GLN A 21 28.17 -11.05 12.84
CA GLN A 21 27.50 -12.30 12.54
C GLN A 21 26.04 -12.00 12.16
N TYR A 22 25.59 -12.38 10.96
CA TYR A 22 24.23 -12.10 10.48
C TYR A 22 23.15 -12.98 11.12
N SER A 23 23.52 -14.16 11.65
CA SER A 23 22.61 -15.07 12.32
C SER A 23 23.36 -15.84 13.38
N SER A 24 22.73 -16.10 14.52
CA SER A 24 23.30 -16.90 15.61
C SER A 24 23.70 -18.32 15.20
N ARG A 25 23.21 -18.82 14.06
CA ARG A 25 23.54 -20.15 13.51
C ARG A 25 24.58 -20.11 12.38
N ALA A 26 24.90 -18.93 11.83
CA ALA A 26 25.91 -18.78 10.79
C ALA A 26 27.30 -18.51 11.41
N PRO A 27 28.42 -18.82 10.72
CA PRO A 27 29.74 -18.40 11.18
C PRO A 27 29.87 -16.88 11.19
N ALA A 28 30.75 -16.35 12.03
CA ALA A 28 31.05 -14.92 12.05
C ALA A 28 31.67 -14.53 10.69
N VAL A 29 31.14 -13.45 10.10
CA VAL A 29 31.66 -12.89 8.84
C VAL A 29 32.89 -12.02 9.12
N ILE A 30 32.90 -11.35 10.26
CA ILE A 30 34.05 -10.59 10.78
C ILE A 30 34.29 -11.05 12.21
N ASP A 31 35.51 -11.42 12.54
CA ASP A 31 35.87 -11.92 13.87
C ASP A 31 37.13 -11.21 14.42
N GLY A 32 36.90 -10.22 15.27
CA GLY A 32 37.96 -9.48 15.95
C GLY A 32 38.77 -8.55 15.02
N ALA A 33 38.14 -7.91 14.02
CA ALA A 33 38.85 -7.03 13.10
C ALA A 33 39.28 -5.72 13.79
N ASN A 34 40.54 -5.33 13.54
CA ASN A 34 41.13 -4.07 13.97
C ASN A 34 41.63 -3.30 12.76
N LEU A 35 41.27 -2.02 12.65
CA LEU A 35 41.61 -1.15 11.52
C LEU A 35 41.77 0.30 11.98
N THR A 36 42.80 0.97 11.50
CA THR A 36 42.97 2.41 11.67
C THR A 36 43.27 3.04 10.32
N VAL A 37 42.43 4.01 9.88
CA VAL A 37 42.62 4.76 8.64
C VAL A 37 42.98 6.19 9.00
N PRO A 38 44.20 6.67 8.63
CA PRO A 38 44.57 8.07 8.81
C PRO A 38 43.70 9.03 8.00
N LYS A 39 43.60 10.27 8.40
CA LYS A 39 42.86 11.30 7.67
C LYS A 39 43.60 11.73 6.40
N GLY A 40 42.85 11.97 5.31
CA GLY A 40 43.41 12.51 4.06
C GLY A 40 44.24 11.51 3.26
N VAL A 41 43.98 10.20 3.38
CA VAL A 41 44.69 9.17 2.61
C VAL A 41 43.70 8.31 1.80
N ILE A 42 44.23 7.66 0.77
CA ILE A 42 43.55 6.59 0.06
C ILE A 42 43.92 5.27 0.72
N TYR A 43 42.91 4.58 1.26
CA TYR A 43 43.08 3.32 1.97
C TYR A 43 42.43 2.18 1.18
N GLY A 44 43.23 1.27 0.65
CA GLY A 44 42.78 0.11 -0.09
C GLY A 44 42.46 -1.07 0.82
N LEU A 45 41.25 -1.58 0.76
CA LEU A 45 40.80 -2.79 1.46
C LEU A 45 40.82 -3.99 0.50
N LEU A 46 41.90 -4.77 0.58
CA LEU A 46 42.15 -5.92 -0.28
C LEU A 46 41.76 -7.24 0.40
N GLY A 47 41.33 -8.21 -0.35
CA GLY A 47 41.03 -9.54 0.17
C GLY A 47 40.21 -10.37 -0.83
N ALA A 48 40.15 -11.69 -0.60
CA ALA A 48 39.38 -12.61 -1.44
C ALA A 48 37.89 -12.27 -1.45
N SER A 49 37.18 -12.72 -2.51
CA SER A 49 35.73 -12.58 -2.55
C SER A 49 35.08 -13.33 -1.38
N GLY A 50 34.10 -12.70 -0.72
CA GLY A 50 33.42 -13.30 0.44
C GLY A 50 34.12 -13.16 1.79
N CYS A 51 35.33 -12.53 1.88
CA CYS A 51 36.04 -12.35 3.15
C CYS A 51 35.47 -11.27 4.09
N GLY A 52 34.32 -10.66 3.76
CA GLY A 52 33.65 -9.69 4.63
C GLY A 52 33.94 -8.21 4.33
N LYS A 53 34.61 -7.84 3.22
CA LYS A 53 34.91 -6.43 2.86
C LYS A 53 33.67 -5.55 2.82
N THR A 54 32.66 -5.93 2.02
CA THR A 54 31.37 -5.19 1.95
C THR A 54 30.67 -5.11 3.30
N SER A 55 30.73 -6.18 4.12
CA SER A 55 30.16 -6.19 5.47
C SER A 55 30.90 -5.20 6.40
N LEU A 56 32.21 -5.11 6.29
CA LEU A 56 33.00 -4.11 7.02
C LEU A 56 32.62 -2.69 6.58
N LEU A 57 32.54 -2.43 5.25
CA LEU A 57 32.10 -1.13 4.75
C LEU A 57 30.69 -0.76 5.25
N LYS A 58 29.75 -1.72 5.29
CA LYS A 58 28.40 -1.51 5.86
C LYS A 58 28.44 -1.15 7.35
N CYS A 59 29.39 -1.71 8.12
CA CYS A 59 29.62 -1.29 9.51
C CYS A 59 30.20 0.13 9.60
N LEU A 60 31.13 0.51 8.71
CA LEU A 60 31.74 1.85 8.69
C LEU A 60 30.75 2.96 8.34
N VAL A 61 29.69 2.65 7.58
CA VAL A 61 28.62 3.60 7.25
C VAL A 61 27.40 3.49 8.18
N GLY A 62 27.43 2.62 9.18
CA GLY A 62 26.33 2.45 10.14
C GLY A 62 25.10 1.68 9.61
N LEU A 63 25.20 1.03 8.44
CA LEU A 63 24.12 0.19 7.87
C LEU A 63 24.00 -1.16 8.57
N CYS A 64 25.12 -1.70 9.09
CA CYS A 64 25.15 -2.91 9.88
C CYS A 64 25.64 -2.61 11.29
N LYS A 65 24.90 -3.10 12.30
CA LYS A 65 25.33 -3.01 13.69
C LYS A 65 26.21 -4.21 14.01
N PRO A 66 27.46 -4.00 14.49
CA PRO A 66 28.30 -5.11 14.94
C PRO A 66 27.73 -5.79 16.18
N ASN A 67 28.00 -7.08 16.35
CA ASN A 67 27.62 -7.84 17.55
C ASN A 67 28.47 -7.41 18.76
N SER A 68 29.77 -7.12 18.53
CA SER A 68 30.69 -6.55 19.53
C SER A 68 31.79 -5.74 18.86
N GLY A 69 32.57 -5.00 19.65
CA GLY A 69 33.59 -4.11 19.16
C GLY A 69 33.10 -2.67 18.98
N MET A 70 33.97 -1.80 18.51
CA MET A 70 33.74 -0.35 18.40
C MET A 70 34.17 0.16 17.04
N VAL A 71 33.36 1.04 16.44
CA VAL A 71 33.70 1.76 15.21
C VAL A 71 33.60 3.25 15.48
N LEU A 72 34.70 3.95 15.27
CA LEU A 72 34.79 5.41 15.38
C LEU A 72 35.01 6.00 13.97
N VAL A 73 34.22 6.99 13.59
CA VAL A 73 34.42 7.78 12.38
C VAL A 73 34.56 9.24 12.77
N PHE A 74 35.69 9.85 12.43
CA PHE A 74 36.10 11.18 12.89
C PHE A 74 35.99 11.36 14.43
N GLY A 75 36.39 10.32 15.19
CA GLY A 75 36.34 10.31 16.64
C GLY A 75 34.94 10.17 17.26
N LYS A 76 33.90 10.01 16.45
CA LYS A 76 32.52 9.75 16.91
C LYS A 76 32.20 8.28 16.76
N GLU A 77 31.72 7.69 17.83
CA GLU A 77 31.30 6.30 17.81
C GLU A 77 30.01 6.12 17.03
N LEU A 78 29.99 5.17 16.08
CA LEU A 78 28.82 4.82 15.32
C LEU A 78 27.94 3.90 16.17
N HIS A 79 27.15 4.49 17.05
CA HIS A 79 26.17 3.78 17.87
C HIS A 79 24.75 3.98 17.36
N LYS A 80 23.99 2.87 17.30
CA LYS A 80 22.52 2.86 17.29
C LYS A 80 21.87 3.90 16.36
N GLY A 81 22.17 3.83 15.07
CA GLY A 81 21.49 4.67 14.08
C GLY A 81 22.05 6.10 13.90
N LEU A 82 23.21 6.40 14.49
CA LEU A 82 23.99 7.59 14.12
C LEU A 82 24.72 7.29 12.80
N VAL A 83 24.03 7.49 11.73
CA VAL A 83 24.61 7.43 10.39
C VAL A 83 25.46 8.68 10.17
N PRO A 84 26.60 8.57 9.49
CA PRO A 84 27.51 9.71 9.31
C PRO A 84 26.91 10.93 8.61
N GLY A 85 25.79 10.76 7.90
CA GLY A 85 25.11 11.87 7.21
C GLY A 85 25.93 12.51 6.10
N PRO A 86 25.82 13.84 5.89
CA PRO A 86 26.48 14.54 4.80
C PRO A 86 28.03 14.49 4.82
N GLY A 87 28.63 14.06 5.91
CA GLY A 87 30.08 13.90 6.01
C GLY A 87 30.64 12.69 5.27
N VAL A 88 29.78 11.79 4.73
CA VAL A 88 30.20 10.56 4.07
C VAL A 88 29.60 10.43 2.69
N GLY A 89 30.44 10.18 1.70
CA GLY A 89 30.03 9.71 0.38
C GLY A 89 30.10 8.18 0.35
N PHE A 90 29.03 7.53 -0.07
CA PHE A 90 28.96 6.07 -0.11
C PHE A 90 28.52 5.57 -1.49
N MET A 91 29.33 4.69 -2.05
CA MET A 91 29.01 3.91 -3.25
C MET A 91 28.99 2.44 -2.86
N PRO A 92 27.83 1.80 -2.74
CA PRO A 92 27.75 0.36 -2.50
C PRO A 92 28.10 -0.45 -3.75
N GLN A 93 28.26 -1.76 -3.57
CA GLN A 93 28.51 -2.69 -4.68
C GLN A 93 27.33 -2.73 -5.65
N GLU A 94 26.09 -2.66 -5.15
CA GLU A 94 24.87 -2.44 -5.95
C GLU A 94 24.90 -1.01 -6.53
N LEU A 95 24.24 -0.79 -7.66
CA LEU A 95 24.23 0.52 -8.32
C LEU A 95 23.60 1.62 -7.47
N ALA A 96 22.57 1.27 -6.70
CA ALA A 96 21.82 2.15 -5.79
C ALA A 96 21.35 3.45 -6.47
N LEU A 97 20.72 3.31 -7.63
CA LEU A 97 20.20 4.38 -8.48
C LEU A 97 18.72 4.14 -8.80
N HIS A 98 17.98 5.21 -8.97
CA HIS A 98 16.62 5.15 -9.52
C HIS A 98 16.68 4.97 -11.03
N GLU A 99 16.34 3.79 -11.53
CA GLU A 99 16.36 3.46 -12.97
C GLU A 99 15.37 4.31 -13.78
N ASP A 100 14.22 4.65 -13.19
CA ASP A 100 13.18 5.50 -13.76
C ASP A 100 13.59 6.99 -13.87
N PHE A 101 14.76 7.36 -13.35
CA PHE A 101 15.26 8.74 -13.35
C PHE A 101 16.35 8.92 -14.40
N THR A 102 16.49 10.16 -14.85
CA THR A 102 17.65 10.57 -15.65
C THR A 102 18.90 10.67 -14.78
N ILE A 103 20.07 10.76 -15.42
CA ILE A 103 21.35 10.99 -14.75
C ILE A 103 21.27 12.23 -13.84
N ALA A 104 20.81 13.35 -14.41
CA ALA A 104 20.69 14.61 -13.68
C ALA A 104 19.71 14.51 -12.51
N GLU A 105 18.59 13.85 -12.69
CA GLU A 105 17.57 13.71 -11.63
C GLU A 105 18.05 12.85 -10.46
N ASN A 106 18.80 11.77 -10.72
CA ASN A 106 19.43 11.00 -9.65
C ASN A 106 20.39 11.86 -8.85
N MET A 107 21.27 12.59 -9.51
CA MET A 107 22.23 13.47 -8.82
C MET A 107 21.52 14.60 -8.08
N TYR A 108 20.48 15.17 -8.69
CA TYR A 108 19.67 16.23 -8.07
C TYR A 108 18.97 15.75 -6.80
N PHE A 109 18.36 14.56 -6.84
CA PHE A 109 17.70 13.96 -5.69
C PHE A 109 18.66 13.79 -4.51
N PHE A 110 19.83 13.19 -4.73
CA PHE A 110 20.81 13.01 -3.65
C PHE A 110 21.41 14.33 -3.19
N GLY A 111 21.64 15.29 -4.08
CA GLY A 111 22.06 16.64 -3.70
C GLY A 111 21.03 17.34 -2.80
N GLN A 112 19.76 17.25 -3.13
CA GLN A 112 18.68 17.80 -2.29
C GLN A 112 18.54 17.07 -0.95
N LEU A 113 18.67 15.74 -0.96
CA LEU A 113 18.63 14.93 0.26
C LEU A 113 19.72 15.35 1.25
N LEU A 114 20.89 15.71 0.71
CA LEU A 114 22.03 16.21 1.48
C LEU A 114 21.95 17.72 1.81
N GLY A 115 20.88 18.39 1.36
CA GLY A 115 20.63 19.80 1.68
C GLY A 115 21.42 20.81 0.86
N MET A 116 21.97 20.41 -0.29
CA MET A 116 22.72 21.31 -1.16
C MET A 116 21.80 22.36 -1.82
N PRO A 117 22.28 23.62 -1.99
CA PRO A 117 21.62 24.63 -2.79
C PRO A 117 21.50 24.18 -4.26
N TRP A 118 20.39 24.55 -4.93
CA TRP A 118 20.13 24.10 -6.31
C TRP A 118 21.23 24.52 -7.31
N GLU A 119 21.77 25.73 -7.16
CA GLU A 119 22.86 26.25 -8.02
C GLU A 119 24.11 25.41 -7.91
N LEU A 120 24.45 25.03 -6.67
CA LEU A 120 25.61 24.16 -6.42
C LEU A 120 25.38 22.77 -7.01
N ILE A 121 24.18 22.20 -6.84
CA ILE A 121 23.81 20.89 -7.44
C ILE A 121 23.98 20.96 -8.95
N TYR A 122 23.44 22.00 -9.60
CA TYR A 122 23.51 22.16 -11.05
C TYR A 122 24.96 22.23 -11.55
N ASN A 123 25.81 23.04 -10.92
CA ASN A 123 27.22 23.16 -11.27
C ASN A 123 27.98 21.83 -11.07
N ARG A 124 27.70 21.12 -9.98
CA ARG A 124 28.30 19.82 -9.72
C ARG A 124 27.84 18.75 -10.72
N ILE A 125 26.58 18.73 -11.12
CA ILE A 125 26.09 17.84 -12.17
C ILE A 125 26.83 18.07 -13.48
N ASN A 126 26.95 19.32 -13.93
CA ASN A 126 27.66 19.64 -15.16
C ASN A 126 29.13 19.20 -15.12
N PHE A 127 29.82 19.48 -14.00
CA PHE A 127 31.19 19.06 -13.80
C PHE A 127 31.34 17.53 -13.84
N LEU A 128 30.58 16.80 -13.03
CA LEU A 128 30.70 15.35 -12.88
C LEU A 128 30.23 14.62 -14.16
N CYS A 129 29.19 15.10 -14.84
CA CYS A 129 28.76 14.54 -16.13
C CYS A 129 29.81 14.73 -17.22
N SER A 130 30.50 15.88 -17.25
CA SER A 130 31.62 16.09 -18.17
C SER A 130 32.79 15.19 -17.83
N PHE A 131 33.20 15.15 -16.55
CA PHE A 131 34.33 14.36 -16.07
C PHE A 131 34.16 12.86 -16.33
N PHE A 132 32.98 12.32 -16.00
CA PHE A 132 32.66 10.90 -16.18
C PHE A 132 32.15 10.55 -17.59
N GLN A 133 32.16 11.47 -18.54
CA GLN A 133 31.67 11.27 -19.92
C GLN A 133 30.22 10.73 -19.93
N LEU A 134 29.33 11.37 -19.17
CA LEU A 134 27.93 10.97 -18.96
C LEU A 134 26.93 11.87 -19.71
N LEU A 135 27.40 12.59 -20.72
CA LEU A 135 26.52 13.46 -21.52
C LEU A 135 25.78 12.65 -22.61
N PRO A 136 24.53 12.99 -22.92
CA PRO A 136 23.69 14.02 -22.26
C PRO A 136 23.07 13.56 -20.93
N ALA A 137 23.03 14.47 -19.94
CA ALA A 137 22.58 14.19 -18.58
C ALA A 137 21.07 13.90 -18.43
N ASN A 138 20.29 14.12 -19.49
CA ASN A 138 18.85 13.83 -19.55
C ASN A 138 18.51 12.38 -19.95
N ARG A 139 19.51 11.51 -20.16
CA ARG A 139 19.28 10.09 -20.46
C ARG A 139 18.82 9.37 -19.19
N PHE A 140 17.83 8.47 -19.38
CA PHE A 140 17.36 7.60 -18.29
C PHE A 140 18.43 6.59 -17.89
N VAL A 141 18.56 6.33 -16.59
CA VAL A 141 19.53 5.38 -16.05
C VAL A 141 19.25 3.96 -16.55
N ALA A 142 17.98 3.57 -16.69
CA ALA A 142 17.60 2.28 -17.27
C ALA A 142 18.16 2.03 -18.69
N ASN A 143 18.44 3.09 -19.45
CA ASN A 143 18.92 3.00 -20.83
C ASN A 143 20.45 3.10 -20.95
N LEU A 144 21.16 3.07 -19.83
CA LEU A 144 22.62 3.14 -19.78
C LEU A 144 23.23 1.74 -19.73
N SER A 145 24.46 1.61 -20.26
CA SER A 145 25.26 0.39 -20.04
C SER A 145 25.65 0.25 -18.56
N GLY A 146 25.94 -0.97 -18.09
CA GLY A 146 26.33 -1.21 -16.70
C GLY A 146 27.53 -0.35 -16.25
N GLY A 147 28.54 -0.16 -17.12
CA GLY A 147 29.66 0.72 -16.85
C GLY A 147 29.25 2.21 -16.77
N GLN A 148 28.28 2.65 -17.57
CA GLN A 148 27.72 4.00 -17.45
C GLN A 148 26.92 4.18 -16.16
N GLN A 149 26.09 3.21 -15.79
CA GLN A 149 25.35 3.22 -14.52
C GLN A 149 26.31 3.29 -13.32
N ARG A 150 27.40 2.55 -13.37
CA ARG A 150 28.44 2.57 -12.32
C ARG A 150 29.11 3.94 -12.20
N ARG A 151 29.39 4.60 -13.31
CA ARG A 151 29.90 5.99 -13.32
C ARG A 151 28.90 6.98 -12.71
N VAL A 152 27.60 6.82 -13.00
CA VAL A 152 26.54 7.63 -12.37
C VAL A 152 26.51 7.37 -10.86
N SER A 153 26.61 6.11 -10.41
CA SER A 153 26.65 5.77 -8.99
C SER A 153 27.85 6.41 -8.26
N LEU A 154 29.01 6.41 -8.90
CA LEU A 154 30.20 7.11 -8.38
C LEU A 154 30.02 8.63 -8.36
N ALA A 155 29.45 9.21 -9.43
CA ALA A 155 29.15 10.65 -9.47
C ALA A 155 28.19 11.08 -8.36
N VAL A 156 27.18 10.27 -8.05
CA VAL A 156 26.27 10.51 -6.92
C VAL A 156 27.01 10.47 -5.58
N ALA A 157 27.97 9.56 -5.38
CA ALA A 157 28.76 9.53 -4.15
C ALA A 157 29.63 10.79 -3.97
N LEU A 158 30.03 11.44 -5.07
CA LEU A 158 30.89 12.61 -5.11
C LEU A 158 30.14 13.95 -5.22
N ILE A 159 28.81 13.95 -5.34
CA ILE A 159 28.03 15.17 -5.64
C ILE A 159 28.26 16.29 -4.61
N HIS A 160 28.41 15.92 -3.35
CA HIS A 160 28.54 16.85 -2.21
C HIS A 160 29.97 17.04 -1.70
N SER A 161 30.99 16.52 -2.41
CA SER A 161 32.40 16.59 -2.01
C SER A 161 32.64 16.20 -0.54
N PRO A 162 32.34 14.94 -0.16
CA PRO A 162 32.40 14.51 1.24
C PRO A 162 33.85 14.46 1.74
N PRO A 163 34.12 14.76 3.01
CA PRO A 163 35.46 14.60 3.61
C PRO A 163 35.86 13.13 3.82
N PHE A 164 34.87 12.22 3.76
CA PHE A 164 35.09 10.78 3.83
C PHE A 164 34.30 10.05 2.72
N LEU A 165 35.03 9.30 1.91
CA LEU A 165 34.46 8.58 0.75
C LEU A 165 34.68 7.08 0.94
N ILE A 166 33.61 6.30 0.85
CA ILE A 166 33.62 4.83 0.93
C ILE A 166 33.09 4.27 -0.38
N LEU A 167 33.93 3.50 -1.05
CA LEU A 167 33.66 2.98 -2.39
C LEU A 167 33.83 1.46 -2.41
N ASP A 168 32.77 0.75 -2.78
CA ASP A 168 32.81 -0.70 -2.95
C ASP A 168 32.95 -1.06 -4.43
N GLU A 169 34.16 -1.46 -4.83
CA GLU A 169 34.55 -1.83 -6.21
C GLU A 169 34.19 -0.76 -7.26
N PRO A 170 34.62 0.51 -7.14
CA PRO A 170 34.12 1.62 -7.96
C PRO A 170 34.50 1.52 -9.44
N THR A 171 35.60 0.84 -9.79
CA THR A 171 36.22 0.81 -11.13
C THR A 171 35.93 -0.45 -11.93
N VAL A 172 35.19 -1.39 -11.36
CA VAL A 172 34.81 -2.65 -12.05
C VAL A 172 33.94 -2.36 -13.27
N GLY A 173 34.33 -2.91 -14.43
CA GLY A 173 33.59 -2.76 -15.69
C GLY A 173 33.80 -1.41 -16.42
N LEU A 174 34.80 -0.62 -15.99
CA LEU A 174 35.20 0.61 -16.66
C LEU A 174 36.38 0.36 -17.65
N ASP A 175 36.43 1.19 -18.68
CA ASP A 175 37.58 1.16 -19.60
C ASP A 175 38.88 1.65 -18.90
N PRO A 176 40.06 1.18 -19.32
CA PRO A 176 41.32 1.48 -18.66
C PRO A 176 41.66 2.98 -18.58
N VAL A 177 41.35 3.75 -19.64
CA VAL A 177 41.68 5.19 -19.71
C VAL A 177 40.85 5.98 -18.67
N LEU A 178 39.57 5.68 -18.61
CA LEU A 178 38.70 6.34 -17.66
C LEU A 178 39.01 5.90 -16.22
N ARG A 179 39.37 4.64 -16.01
CA ARG A 179 39.79 4.11 -14.72
C ARG A 179 41.01 4.87 -14.20
N ASP A 180 42.05 5.04 -15.02
CA ASP A 180 43.22 5.83 -14.64
C ASP A 180 42.85 7.30 -14.32
N ALA A 181 41.99 7.93 -15.12
CA ALA A 181 41.51 9.27 -14.83
C ALA A 181 40.77 9.39 -13.46
N ILE A 182 39.99 8.37 -13.11
CA ILE A 182 39.30 8.32 -11.79
C ILE A 182 40.30 8.19 -10.66
N TRP A 183 41.30 7.31 -10.79
CA TRP A 183 42.33 7.16 -9.75
C TRP A 183 43.14 8.43 -9.57
N ARG A 184 43.55 9.11 -10.64
CA ARG A 184 44.20 10.44 -10.53
C ARG A 184 43.31 11.46 -9.83
N TYR A 185 42.01 11.45 -10.10
CA TYR A 185 41.07 12.33 -9.39
C TYR A 185 40.99 12.00 -7.91
N PHE A 186 41.02 10.72 -7.52
CA PHE A 186 41.06 10.32 -6.10
C PHE A 186 42.34 10.83 -5.42
N VAL A 187 43.48 10.80 -6.08
CA VAL A 187 44.73 11.35 -5.58
C VAL A 187 44.62 12.86 -5.34
N VAL A 188 44.04 13.61 -6.28
CA VAL A 188 43.78 15.05 -6.14
C VAL A 188 42.84 15.32 -4.97
N LEU A 189 41.75 14.58 -4.82
CA LEU A 189 40.81 14.72 -3.70
C LEU A 189 41.49 14.46 -2.36
N SER A 190 42.34 13.45 -2.26
CA SER A 190 43.06 13.10 -1.05
C SER A 190 44.08 14.18 -0.69
N HIS A 191 44.84 14.67 -1.67
CA HIS A 191 45.95 15.59 -1.44
C HIS A 191 45.51 17.04 -1.26
N GLU A 192 44.65 17.55 -2.16
CA GLU A 192 44.22 18.95 -2.15
C GLU A 192 43.06 19.23 -1.19
N GLN A 193 42.11 18.27 -1.05
CA GLN A 193 40.92 18.45 -0.23
C GLN A 193 40.97 17.70 1.11
N ALA A 194 42.10 17.01 1.41
CA ALA A 194 42.25 16.15 2.58
C ALA A 194 41.09 15.13 2.73
N THR A 195 40.49 14.68 1.62
CA THR A 195 39.45 13.69 1.62
C THR A 195 40.02 12.31 1.94
N THR A 196 39.46 11.64 2.94
CA THR A 196 39.86 10.25 3.26
C THR A 196 39.04 9.32 2.38
N ILE A 197 39.69 8.41 1.66
CA ILE A 197 39.02 7.49 0.71
C ILE A 197 39.32 6.06 1.16
N VAL A 198 38.27 5.28 1.46
CA VAL A 198 38.33 3.83 1.65
C VAL A 198 37.74 3.16 0.45
N VAL A 199 38.53 2.33 -0.22
CA VAL A 199 38.13 1.68 -1.46
C VAL A 199 38.39 0.17 -1.40
N THR A 200 37.41 -0.64 -1.82
CA THR A 200 37.64 -2.05 -2.09
C THR A 200 37.94 -2.24 -3.58
N THR A 201 38.91 -3.05 -3.90
CA THR A 201 39.19 -3.47 -5.26
C THR A 201 39.78 -4.89 -5.26
N HIS A 202 39.64 -5.56 -6.38
CA HIS A 202 40.33 -6.82 -6.66
C HIS A 202 41.65 -6.59 -7.42
N PHE A 203 41.91 -5.37 -7.88
CA PHE A 203 43.11 -5.00 -8.64
C PHE A 203 44.15 -4.33 -7.73
N ILE A 204 45.18 -5.10 -7.34
CA ILE A 204 46.23 -4.62 -6.46
C ILE A 204 47.04 -3.48 -7.11
N GLU A 205 47.25 -3.55 -8.42
CA GLU A 205 47.98 -2.59 -9.23
C GLU A 205 47.41 -1.17 -9.11
N GLU A 206 46.06 -1.04 -9.10
CA GLU A 206 45.40 0.27 -8.97
C GLU A 206 45.78 1.02 -7.69
N ILE A 207 45.87 0.31 -6.57
CA ILE A 207 46.24 0.93 -5.28
C ILE A 207 47.74 1.23 -5.24
N ALA A 208 48.56 0.35 -5.81
CA ALA A 208 50.01 0.57 -5.88
C ALA A 208 50.33 1.81 -6.70
N ASP A 209 49.70 2.00 -7.84
CA ASP A 209 49.87 3.18 -8.71
C ASP A 209 49.40 4.47 -8.04
N ALA A 210 48.26 4.42 -7.32
CA ALA A 210 47.76 5.55 -6.54
C ALA A 210 48.73 5.92 -5.37
N ALA A 211 49.27 4.93 -4.68
CA ALA A 211 50.27 5.13 -3.61
C ALA A 211 51.58 5.72 -4.14
N LEU A 212 52.03 5.26 -5.32
CA LEU A 212 53.18 5.82 -6.00
C LEU A 212 52.93 7.26 -6.45
N ALA A 213 51.75 7.57 -6.98
CA ALA A 213 51.35 8.92 -7.37
C ALA A 213 51.33 9.88 -6.16
N CYS A 214 50.79 9.47 -5.00
CA CYS A 214 50.82 10.23 -3.78
C CYS A 214 52.28 10.47 -3.32
N ARG A 215 53.14 9.44 -3.36
CA ARG A 215 54.55 9.56 -2.98
C ARG A 215 55.33 10.53 -3.87
N ARG A 216 55.04 10.56 -5.18
CA ARG A 216 55.66 11.50 -6.14
C ARG A 216 55.20 12.95 -5.91
N LEU A 217 54.01 13.16 -5.37
CA LEU A 217 53.51 14.49 -5.01
C LEU A 217 54.13 15.00 -3.70
N ASP A 218 54.36 14.11 -2.71
CA ASP A 218 54.97 14.46 -1.42
C ASP A 218 56.49 14.65 -1.51
N PHE A 219 57.18 13.90 -2.38
CA PHE A 219 58.61 13.92 -2.57
C PHE A 219 58.94 13.87 -4.07
N PRO A 220 59.02 15.01 -4.75
CA PRO A 220 59.44 15.02 -6.14
C PRO A 220 60.92 14.56 -6.21
N ASP A 221 61.11 13.34 -6.68
CA ASP A 221 62.48 12.79 -6.88
C ASP A 221 63.15 13.51 -8.03
N GLU A 222 64.17 14.31 -7.78
CA GLU A 222 64.98 15.00 -8.78
C GLU A 222 65.79 14.03 -9.67
N THR A 223 65.76 12.72 -9.39
CA THR A 223 66.60 11.71 -10.04
C THR A 223 65.85 10.72 -10.95
N ASP A 224 64.53 10.82 -11.10
CA ASP A 224 63.76 9.94 -11.96
C ASP A 224 63.77 10.48 -13.42
N PRO A 225 64.44 9.83 -14.39
CA PRO A 225 64.53 10.30 -15.77
C PRO A 225 63.25 10.04 -16.58
N SER A 226 62.20 9.48 -16.00
CA SER A 226 60.90 9.36 -16.66
C SER A 226 60.27 10.75 -16.83
N PRO A 227 59.85 11.15 -18.06
CA PRO A 227 59.19 12.43 -18.24
C PRO A 227 58.01 12.52 -17.27
N PRO A 228 57.86 13.67 -16.58
CA PRO A 228 56.69 13.86 -15.73
C PRO A 228 55.44 13.50 -16.56
N PRO A 229 54.48 12.73 -16.05
CA PRO A 229 53.24 12.43 -16.77
C PRO A 229 52.77 13.77 -17.31
N GLN A 230 52.70 13.87 -18.68
CA GLN A 230 52.24 15.12 -19.31
C GLN A 230 51.03 15.60 -18.50
N PRO A 231 51.06 16.85 -17.98
CA PRO A 231 49.90 17.35 -17.32
C PRO A 231 48.77 17.14 -18.31
N VAL A 232 47.86 16.19 -18.01
CA VAL A 232 46.55 16.21 -18.68
C VAL A 232 46.19 17.65 -18.55
N LYS A 233 46.20 18.43 -19.70
CA LYS A 233 45.85 19.84 -19.70
C LYS A 233 44.84 20.00 -18.62
N PRO A 234 45.13 20.74 -17.51
CA PRO A 234 44.15 20.89 -16.46
C PRO A 234 42.94 21.27 -17.27
N LEU A 235 41.94 20.39 -17.28
CA LEU A 235 40.66 20.82 -17.79
C LEU A 235 40.50 22.12 -17.01
N ASP A 236 40.60 23.30 -17.72
CA ASP A 236 40.46 24.61 -17.14
C ASP A 236 39.04 24.80 -16.58
N VAL A 237 38.61 23.78 -15.91
CA VAL A 237 37.59 23.84 -14.90
C VAL A 237 38.34 24.42 -13.71
N LYS A 238 38.43 25.77 -13.64
CA LYS A 238 38.54 26.43 -12.33
C LYS A 238 37.58 25.61 -11.46
N LEU A 239 38.14 24.72 -10.61
CA LEU A 239 37.43 24.20 -9.46
C LEU A 239 36.98 25.47 -8.78
N ALA A 240 35.73 25.91 -9.13
CA ALA A 240 35.18 27.11 -8.53
C ALA A 240 35.31 26.82 -7.04
N SER A 241 36.23 27.52 -6.42
CA SER A 241 36.55 27.35 -5.01
C SER A 241 35.20 27.31 -4.32
N ILE A 242 34.78 26.11 -3.92
CA ILE A 242 33.56 25.95 -3.14
C ILE A 242 33.79 26.83 -1.94
N PRO A 243 33.02 27.89 -1.66
CA PRO A 243 33.26 28.77 -0.55
C PRO A 243 33.46 27.90 0.69
N ASP A 244 34.58 28.08 1.42
CA ASP A 244 34.91 27.32 2.63
C ASP A 244 33.75 27.27 3.64
N ALA A 245 32.86 28.26 3.62
CA ALA A 245 31.63 28.29 4.38
C ALA A 245 30.65 27.14 4.04
N LEU A 246 30.70 26.56 2.82
CA LEU A 246 29.88 25.40 2.40
C LEU A 246 30.60 24.06 2.65
N LEU A 247 31.89 24.06 2.84
CA LEU A 247 32.70 22.87 3.18
C LEU A 247 32.61 22.47 4.66
N THR A 248 32.11 23.34 5.53
CA THR A 248 31.92 22.99 6.94
C THR A 248 30.69 22.12 7.10
N TRP A 249 30.88 20.78 7.01
CA TRP A 249 29.87 19.76 7.30
C TRP A 249 29.08 20.02 8.62
N LYS A 250 29.56 20.85 9.53
CA LYS A 250 28.88 21.34 10.73
C LYS A 250 27.60 22.10 10.41
N ASN A 251 27.52 22.80 9.26
CA ASN A 251 26.34 23.54 8.85
C ASN A 251 25.29 22.63 8.18
N TRP A 252 25.65 21.42 7.74
CA TRP A 252 24.75 20.47 7.08
C TRP A 252 24.10 19.48 8.05
N ALA A 253 24.65 19.32 9.26
CA ALA A 253 24.02 18.52 10.33
C ALA A 253 22.63 19.04 10.73
N SER A 254 22.30 20.27 10.33
CA SER A 254 21.00 20.89 10.54
C SER A 254 20.09 20.85 9.29
N VAL A 255 20.34 19.99 8.31
CA VAL A 255 19.37 19.81 7.20
C VAL A 255 18.04 19.44 7.83
N ARG A 256 17.10 20.38 7.77
CA ARG A 256 15.80 20.23 8.39
C ARG A 256 15.14 19.00 7.80
N SER A 257 14.56 18.16 8.63
CA SER A 257 13.76 16.98 8.24
C SER A 257 12.76 17.30 7.13
N VAL A 258 12.25 18.54 7.14
CA VAL A 258 11.36 19.07 6.11
C VAL A 258 11.98 19.05 4.70
N THR A 259 13.26 19.40 4.55
CA THR A 259 13.93 19.42 3.24
C THR A 259 14.07 18.00 2.69
N ARG A 260 14.42 17.04 3.53
CA ARG A 260 14.53 15.62 3.17
C ARG A 260 13.18 15.01 2.79
N VAL A 261 12.14 15.29 3.59
CA VAL A 261 10.77 14.84 3.28
C VAL A 261 10.29 15.46 1.97
N ARG A 262 10.56 16.74 1.70
CA ARG A 262 10.22 17.41 0.42
C ARG A 262 10.92 16.74 -0.77
N ALA A 263 12.20 16.39 -0.64
CA ALA A 263 12.94 15.68 -1.69
C ALA A 263 12.32 14.29 -1.96
N LEU A 264 11.93 13.56 -0.91
CA LEU A 264 11.24 12.27 -1.03
C LEU A 264 9.87 12.39 -1.70
N VAL A 265 9.08 13.39 -1.32
CA VAL A 265 7.77 13.64 -1.93
C VAL A 265 7.91 13.93 -3.42
N ALA A 266 8.84 14.81 -3.80
CA ALA A 266 9.13 15.13 -5.20
C ALA A 266 9.57 13.89 -5.99
N LYS A 267 10.47 13.07 -5.42
CA LYS A 267 10.93 11.81 -6.00
C LYS A 267 9.75 10.84 -6.21
N ASN A 268 8.93 10.62 -5.20
CA ASN A 268 7.83 9.66 -5.26
C ASN A 268 6.76 10.08 -6.28
N LEU A 269 6.42 11.36 -6.33
CA LEU A 269 5.50 11.89 -7.34
C LEU A 269 6.04 11.67 -8.76
N LEU A 270 7.30 11.97 -9.00
CA LEU A 270 7.94 11.79 -10.30
C LEU A 270 7.94 10.30 -10.71
N LYS A 271 8.28 9.40 -9.79
CA LYS A 271 8.29 7.95 -10.01
C LYS A 271 6.90 7.41 -10.36
N ILE A 272 5.86 7.85 -9.63
CA ILE A 272 4.47 7.44 -9.89
C ILE A 272 3.98 7.98 -11.23
N MET A 273 4.20 9.25 -11.53
CA MET A 273 3.80 9.84 -12.80
C MET A 273 4.40 9.08 -13.99
N ARG A 274 5.66 8.68 -13.91
CA ARG A 274 6.33 7.91 -14.98
C ARG A 274 5.80 6.49 -15.08
N ARG A 275 5.59 5.78 -13.98
CA ARG A 275 5.03 4.41 -14.00
C ARG A 275 3.62 4.39 -14.57
N LEU A 276 2.78 5.37 -14.26
CA LEU A 276 1.44 5.49 -14.85
C LEU A 276 1.46 5.69 -16.38
N VAL A 277 2.46 6.44 -16.88
CA VAL A 277 2.59 6.71 -18.32
C VAL A 277 3.22 5.53 -19.08
N CYS A 278 4.10 4.77 -18.45
CA CYS A 278 4.86 3.68 -19.13
C CYS A 278 4.17 2.31 -19.11
N HIS A 279 3.15 2.07 -18.28
CA HIS A 279 2.56 0.73 -18.08
C HIS A 279 1.42 0.36 -19.06
N HIS A 280 1.34 0.94 -20.26
CA HIS A 280 0.37 0.53 -21.27
C HIS A 280 0.73 -0.77 -22.02
N ARG A 281 1.72 -1.57 -21.57
CA ARG A 281 2.08 -2.84 -22.21
C ARG A 281 2.28 -3.97 -21.21
N VAL A 282 1.18 -4.58 -20.75
CA VAL A 282 1.23 -5.94 -20.19
C VAL A 282 0.20 -6.79 -20.91
N PRO A 283 0.59 -7.88 -21.59
CA PRO A 283 -0.35 -8.79 -22.24
C PRO A 283 -1.10 -9.60 -21.18
N ALA A 284 -2.44 -9.51 -21.22
CA ALA A 284 -3.35 -10.37 -20.46
C ALA A 284 -3.33 -11.79 -21.07
N ARG A 285 -2.49 -12.67 -20.52
CA ARG A 285 -2.62 -14.13 -20.73
C ARG A 285 -2.30 -14.83 -19.41
N ASP A 286 -3.21 -15.74 -19.04
CA ASP A 286 -3.16 -16.75 -17.99
C ASP A 286 -3.90 -16.44 -16.68
N ALA A 287 -5.22 -16.36 -16.77
CA ALA A 287 -6.10 -16.44 -15.61
C ALA A 287 -7.30 -17.40 -15.84
N VAL A 288 -7.01 -18.59 -16.31
CA VAL A 288 -8.05 -19.64 -16.39
C VAL A 288 -7.45 -20.98 -15.94
N VAL A 289 -7.43 -21.25 -14.67
CA VAL A 289 -7.51 -22.61 -14.09
C VAL A 289 -7.56 -22.52 -12.56
N ARG A 290 -8.73 -22.69 -11.97
CA ARG A 290 -8.99 -23.36 -10.66
C ARG A 290 -10.41 -23.07 -10.17
N ARG A 291 -11.37 -23.50 -10.98
CA ARG A 291 -12.81 -23.19 -10.77
C ARG A 291 -13.57 -24.09 -9.78
N ARG A 292 -12.96 -25.07 -9.10
CA ARG A 292 -13.73 -26.05 -8.33
C ARG A 292 -13.63 -26.03 -6.79
N ARG A 293 -12.74 -25.23 -6.18
CA ARG A 293 -12.65 -25.12 -4.70
C ARG A 293 -13.04 -23.77 -4.12
N LEU A 294 -13.29 -22.78 -4.97
CA LEU A 294 -13.72 -21.42 -4.52
C LEU A 294 -15.21 -21.33 -4.23
N LEU A 295 -16.01 -22.27 -4.71
CA LEU A 295 -17.49 -22.24 -4.62
C LEU A 295 -18.04 -22.55 -3.22
N SER A 296 -17.23 -23.11 -2.31
CA SER A 296 -17.68 -23.35 -0.93
C SER A 296 -17.69 -22.09 -0.05
N PHE A 297 -17.07 -21.02 -0.50
CA PHE A 297 -17.11 -19.71 0.17
C PHE A 297 -18.14 -18.75 -0.43
N VAL A 298 -18.79 -19.12 -1.53
CA VAL A 298 -19.89 -18.33 -2.12
C VAL A 298 -21.05 -18.37 -1.14
N GLY A 299 -21.49 -17.24 -0.65
CA GLY A 299 -22.57 -17.11 0.32
C GLY A 299 -23.83 -17.82 -0.16
N GLY A 300 -24.48 -18.55 0.74
CA GLY A 300 -25.79 -19.15 0.54
C GLY A 300 -26.91 -18.10 0.59
N ASN A 301 -28.15 -18.57 0.63
CA ASN A 301 -29.28 -17.69 0.89
C ASN A 301 -29.10 -17.02 2.28
N PRO A 302 -29.39 -15.71 2.40
CA PRO A 302 -29.37 -15.03 3.70
C PRO A 302 -30.29 -15.71 4.70
N THR A 303 -29.86 -15.85 5.96
CA THR A 303 -30.61 -16.52 7.03
C THR A 303 -30.69 -15.64 8.27
N GLY A 304 -31.74 -15.85 9.11
CA GLY A 304 -31.95 -15.10 10.35
C GLY A 304 -32.31 -13.63 10.09
N LEU A 305 -33.06 -13.33 9.04
CA LEU A 305 -33.44 -11.97 8.67
C LEU A 305 -34.58 -11.47 9.57
N PRO A 306 -34.38 -10.44 10.42
CA PRO A 306 -35.44 -9.95 11.30
C PRO A 306 -36.50 -9.18 10.49
N MET A 307 -37.77 -9.56 10.63
CA MET A 307 -38.94 -8.90 10.04
C MET A 307 -39.91 -8.51 11.14
N ALA A 308 -40.43 -7.27 11.07
CA ALA A 308 -41.52 -6.84 11.95
C ALA A 308 -42.83 -7.50 11.52
N VAL A 309 -43.64 -7.91 12.47
CA VAL A 309 -44.95 -8.45 12.25
C VAL A 309 -45.97 -7.61 12.99
N VAL A 310 -46.93 -7.01 12.25
CA VAL A 310 -48.08 -6.30 12.78
C VAL A 310 -49.33 -7.09 12.39
N ASN A 311 -49.97 -7.73 13.34
CA ASN A 311 -51.13 -8.58 13.12
C ASN A 311 -52.36 -7.94 13.78
N ASP A 312 -53.22 -7.28 12.96
CA ASP A 312 -54.47 -6.70 13.37
C ASP A 312 -55.63 -7.71 13.38
N ASP A 313 -55.39 -8.99 12.98
CA ASP A 313 -56.33 -10.13 13.02
C ASP A 313 -55.80 -11.30 13.88
N PRO A 314 -55.50 -11.07 15.20
CA PRO A 314 -54.83 -12.05 16.05
C PRO A 314 -55.60 -13.36 16.25
N GLY A 315 -56.92 -13.31 16.15
CA GLY A 315 -57.80 -14.50 16.17
C GLY A 315 -57.97 -15.18 14.80
N GLY A 316 -57.43 -14.60 13.74
CA GLY A 316 -57.59 -15.05 12.39
C GLY A 316 -56.75 -16.29 12.05
N MET A 317 -57.44 -17.32 11.51
CA MET A 317 -56.77 -18.59 11.22
C MET A 317 -55.74 -18.45 10.11
N TYR A 318 -56.07 -17.79 8.97
CA TYR A 318 -55.18 -17.76 7.79
C TYR A 318 -53.99 -16.83 7.94
N GLY A 319 -54.12 -15.73 8.69
CA GLY A 319 -53.00 -14.87 9.03
C GLY A 319 -51.93 -15.58 9.88
N ASN A 320 -52.40 -16.26 10.93
CA ASN A 320 -51.52 -17.04 11.82
C ASN A 320 -50.91 -18.26 11.08
N THR A 321 -51.66 -18.88 10.18
CA THR A 321 -51.14 -19.98 9.34
C THR A 321 -50.04 -19.50 8.40
N LEU A 322 -50.14 -18.29 7.82
CA LEU A 322 -49.03 -17.70 7.05
C LEU A 322 -47.78 -17.55 7.90
N LEU A 323 -47.92 -16.96 9.08
CA LEU A 323 -46.79 -16.75 9.97
C LEU A 323 -46.15 -18.07 10.40
N SER A 324 -46.92 -19.17 10.53
CA SER A 324 -46.40 -20.49 10.89
C SER A 324 -45.70 -21.23 9.74
N PHE A 325 -45.99 -20.87 8.49
CA PHE A 325 -45.36 -21.46 7.31
C PHE A 325 -44.06 -20.74 6.89
N ILE A 326 -43.83 -19.55 7.41
CA ILE A 326 -42.55 -18.84 7.20
C ILE A 326 -41.41 -19.59 7.90
N ASP A 327 -40.36 -19.92 7.14
CA ASP A 327 -39.20 -20.57 7.68
C ASP A 327 -38.45 -19.65 8.67
N HIS A 328 -38.42 -20.07 9.95
CA HIS A 328 -37.77 -19.33 11.02
C HIS A 328 -36.24 -19.23 10.88
N ASP A 329 -35.63 -20.14 10.13
CA ASP A 329 -34.19 -20.07 9.83
C ASP A 329 -33.89 -18.95 8.83
N ILE A 330 -34.82 -18.62 7.93
CA ILE A 330 -34.68 -17.55 6.94
C ILE A 330 -35.16 -16.22 7.52
N ILE A 331 -36.39 -16.18 8.08
CA ILE A 331 -37.04 -14.96 8.58
C ILE A 331 -37.32 -15.07 10.08
N THR A 332 -36.68 -14.24 10.86
CA THR A 332 -36.95 -14.12 12.30
C THR A 332 -38.08 -13.09 12.52
N GLN A 333 -39.23 -13.55 13.03
CA GLN A 333 -40.40 -12.73 13.24
C GLN A 333 -40.31 -11.96 14.55
N LYS A 334 -40.48 -10.62 14.53
CA LYS A 334 -40.52 -9.75 15.70
C LYS A 334 -41.91 -9.07 15.77
N PRO A 335 -42.74 -9.34 16.79
CA PRO A 335 -44.05 -8.72 16.90
C PRO A 335 -43.96 -7.24 17.30
N TYR A 336 -44.73 -6.40 16.62
CA TYR A 336 -44.89 -4.98 16.92
C TYR A 336 -46.38 -4.64 17.08
N PRO A 337 -46.73 -3.68 18.01
CA PRO A 337 -48.11 -3.39 18.32
C PRO A 337 -48.83 -2.57 17.24
N ASN A 338 -48.07 -1.76 16.45
CA ASN A 338 -48.63 -0.90 15.41
C ASN A 338 -47.64 -0.69 14.23
N LEU A 339 -48.14 -0.16 13.13
CA LEU A 339 -47.34 0.11 11.93
C LEU A 339 -46.28 1.20 12.15
N ASP A 340 -46.60 2.24 12.93
CA ASP A 340 -45.69 3.36 13.12
C ASP A 340 -44.41 2.93 13.86
N GLU A 341 -44.55 2.11 14.90
CA GLU A 341 -43.42 1.54 15.62
C GLU A 341 -42.61 0.56 14.73
N SER A 342 -43.29 -0.26 13.96
CA SER A 342 -42.61 -1.16 13.02
C SER A 342 -41.82 -0.37 11.97
N PHE A 343 -42.37 0.72 11.45
CA PHE A 343 -41.69 1.61 10.48
C PHE A 343 -40.51 2.35 11.13
N ALA A 344 -40.64 2.75 12.38
CA ALA A 344 -39.53 3.31 13.13
C ALA A 344 -38.42 2.27 13.32
N ALA A 345 -38.75 1.01 13.54
CA ALA A 345 -37.77 -0.08 13.66
C ALA A 345 -37.05 -0.35 12.32
N VAL A 346 -37.75 -0.29 11.16
CA VAL A 346 -37.11 -0.38 9.83
C VAL A 346 -36.13 0.80 9.63
N ARG A 347 -36.54 2.02 9.97
CA ARG A 347 -35.67 3.20 9.86
C ARG A 347 -34.44 3.14 10.77
N ARG A 348 -34.53 2.45 11.91
CA ARG A 348 -33.41 2.19 12.83
C ARG A 348 -32.55 0.99 12.42
N GLU A 349 -32.96 0.28 11.34
CA GLU A 349 -32.31 -0.95 10.85
C GLU A 349 -32.39 -2.14 11.83
N ASP A 350 -33.36 -2.12 12.73
CA ASP A 350 -33.61 -3.22 13.66
C ASP A 350 -34.30 -4.42 12.97
N VAL A 351 -34.97 -4.16 11.81
CA VAL A 351 -35.69 -5.13 10.98
C VAL A 351 -35.62 -4.74 9.50
N TRP A 352 -35.68 -5.73 8.58
CA TRP A 352 -35.60 -5.55 7.12
C TRP A 352 -36.92 -5.16 6.45
N GLY A 353 -38.00 -5.18 7.20
CA GLY A 353 -39.32 -4.82 6.68
C GLY A 353 -40.41 -5.18 7.65
N THR A 354 -41.67 -4.91 7.22
CA THR A 354 -42.87 -5.12 8.02
C THR A 354 -43.85 -5.98 7.25
N ILE A 355 -44.38 -7.03 7.88
CA ILE A 355 -45.49 -7.84 7.45
C ILE A 355 -46.73 -7.33 8.17
N HIS A 356 -47.69 -6.76 7.47
CA HIS A 356 -48.95 -6.26 8.03
C HIS A 356 -50.12 -7.08 7.60
N ILE A 357 -50.77 -7.73 8.56
CA ILE A 357 -52.01 -8.49 8.38
C ILE A 357 -53.17 -7.59 8.81
N PRO A 358 -54.04 -7.18 7.86
CA PRO A 358 -55.14 -6.23 8.18
C PRO A 358 -56.26 -6.88 8.98
N ARG A 359 -57.08 -6.03 9.62
CA ARG A 359 -58.21 -6.41 10.44
C ARG A 359 -59.20 -7.25 9.62
N ASN A 360 -59.75 -8.33 10.23
CA ASN A 360 -60.72 -9.24 9.62
C ASN A 360 -60.22 -9.95 8.33
N TYR A 361 -58.89 -10.03 8.15
CA TYR A 361 -58.28 -10.66 7.01
C TYR A 361 -58.83 -12.05 6.71
N THR A 362 -58.95 -12.88 7.74
CA THR A 362 -59.42 -14.27 7.62
C THR A 362 -60.84 -14.39 7.03
N ASP A 363 -61.77 -13.55 7.50
CA ASP A 363 -63.15 -13.65 7.04
C ASP A 363 -63.37 -13.03 5.65
N ILE A 364 -62.65 -11.97 5.34
CA ILE A 364 -62.68 -11.36 4.02
C ILE A 364 -62.02 -12.29 2.96
N LEU A 365 -60.92 -12.96 3.35
CA LEU A 365 -60.29 -13.96 2.48
C LEU A 365 -61.22 -15.16 2.20
N LYS A 366 -61.95 -15.65 3.22
CA LYS A 366 -62.97 -16.71 3.03
C LYS A 366 -64.05 -16.27 2.02
N ARG A 367 -64.56 -15.04 2.12
CA ARG A 367 -65.52 -14.49 1.16
C ARG A 367 -64.93 -14.41 -0.25
N ARG A 368 -63.73 -13.89 -0.39
CA ARG A 368 -63.03 -13.79 -1.67
C ARG A 368 -62.80 -15.15 -2.33
N LEU A 369 -62.49 -16.19 -1.53
CA LEU A 369 -62.28 -17.55 -2.02
C LEU A 369 -63.58 -18.25 -2.43
N LYS A 370 -64.75 -17.85 -1.85
CA LYS A 370 -66.08 -18.38 -2.23
C LYS A 370 -66.62 -17.75 -3.52
N ASP A 371 -66.39 -16.43 -3.71
CA ASP A 371 -66.91 -15.66 -4.83
C ASP A 371 -65.81 -15.09 -5.70
N LEU A 372 -65.04 -15.97 -6.36
CA LEU A 372 -63.87 -15.62 -7.18
C LEU A 372 -64.18 -14.67 -8.36
N PHE A 373 -65.43 -14.53 -8.73
CA PHE A 373 -65.86 -13.73 -9.90
C PHE A 373 -66.47 -12.36 -9.58
N GLN A 374 -66.78 -12.05 -8.29
CA GLN A 374 -67.34 -10.76 -7.86
C GLN A 374 -66.47 -10.10 -6.80
N VAL A 375 -65.21 -9.84 -7.11
CA VAL A 375 -64.28 -9.18 -6.19
C VAL A 375 -64.35 -7.67 -6.41
N THR A 376 -64.92 -6.93 -5.47
CA THR A 376 -64.86 -5.46 -5.44
C THR A 376 -63.50 -5.00 -4.94
N ASP A 377 -63.05 -3.79 -5.34
CA ASP A 377 -61.72 -3.24 -4.94
C ASP A 377 -61.55 -3.14 -3.42
N THR A 378 -62.64 -2.92 -2.69
CA THR A 378 -62.62 -2.90 -1.22
C THR A 378 -62.33 -4.27 -0.61
N ILE A 379 -62.93 -5.34 -1.14
CA ILE A 379 -62.67 -6.73 -0.73
C ILE A 379 -61.22 -7.12 -1.09
N ALA A 380 -60.76 -6.71 -2.26
CA ALA A 380 -59.38 -6.96 -2.70
C ALA A 380 -58.38 -6.35 -1.72
N ARG A 381 -58.51 -5.07 -1.34
CA ARG A 381 -57.59 -4.38 -0.45
C ARG A 381 -57.51 -4.96 0.97
N HIS A 382 -58.64 -5.32 1.57
CA HIS A 382 -58.69 -5.89 2.93
C HIS A 382 -58.38 -7.40 3.00
N SER A 383 -58.30 -8.08 1.85
CA SER A 383 -57.88 -9.47 1.73
C SER A 383 -56.42 -9.63 1.29
N THR A 384 -55.65 -8.57 1.31
CA THR A 384 -54.21 -8.59 0.99
C THR A 384 -53.36 -8.32 2.20
N ILE A 385 -52.28 -9.06 2.33
CA ILE A 385 -51.24 -8.81 3.32
C ILE A 385 -50.27 -7.81 2.71
N ASN A 386 -50.07 -6.69 3.40
CA ASN A 386 -49.16 -5.64 2.94
C ASN A 386 -47.78 -5.92 3.48
N ILE A 387 -46.78 -5.95 2.59
CA ILE A 387 -45.39 -6.14 2.92
C ILE A 387 -44.64 -4.87 2.57
N TYR A 388 -44.02 -4.26 3.57
CA TYR A 388 -43.18 -3.07 3.43
C TYR A 388 -41.74 -3.50 3.61
N LEU A 389 -40.94 -3.50 2.53
CA LEU A 389 -39.56 -4.00 2.56
C LEU A 389 -38.55 -2.88 2.42
N ASP A 390 -37.45 -2.99 3.15
CA ASP A 390 -36.23 -2.30 2.79
C ASP A 390 -35.63 -2.98 1.54
N ALA A 391 -35.77 -2.33 0.40
CA ALA A 391 -35.32 -2.85 -0.88
C ALA A 391 -33.86 -2.51 -1.22
N THR A 392 -33.11 -1.93 -0.29
CA THR A 392 -31.73 -1.45 -0.54
C THR A 392 -30.71 -2.56 -0.75
N ASP A 393 -30.96 -3.76 -0.18
CA ASP A 393 -30.17 -4.94 -0.47
C ASP A 393 -30.93 -5.91 -1.40
N TYR A 394 -30.46 -6.00 -2.64
CA TYR A 394 -31.07 -6.84 -3.67
C TYR A 394 -31.17 -8.32 -3.26
N THR A 395 -30.12 -8.84 -2.60
CA THR A 395 -30.04 -10.26 -2.25
C THR A 395 -30.95 -10.61 -1.09
N ILE A 396 -30.99 -9.75 -0.06
CA ILE A 396 -31.86 -9.89 1.11
C ILE A 396 -33.32 -9.74 0.69
N ARG A 397 -33.63 -8.69 -0.09
CA ARG A 397 -34.98 -8.51 -0.64
C ARG A 397 -35.48 -9.76 -1.36
N ASN A 398 -34.67 -10.31 -2.30
CA ASN A 398 -35.07 -11.48 -3.07
C ASN A 398 -35.23 -12.71 -2.19
N ALA A 399 -34.42 -12.90 -1.17
CA ALA A 399 -34.55 -14.00 -0.22
C ALA A 399 -35.88 -13.90 0.55
N ILE A 400 -36.19 -12.71 1.11
CA ILE A 400 -37.47 -12.46 1.82
C ILE A 400 -38.67 -12.65 0.89
N VAL A 401 -38.62 -12.05 -0.27
CA VAL A 401 -39.74 -12.15 -1.26
C VAL A 401 -39.99 -13.59 -1.68
N LYS A 402 -38.93 -14.35 -1.96
CA LYS A 402 -39.03 -15.75 -2.32
C LYS A 402 -39.65 -16.58 -1.20
N GLU A 403 -39.24 -16.36 0.04
CA GLU A 403 -39.75 -17.08 1.20
C GLU A 403 -41.22 -16.73 1.49
N LEU A 404 -41.59 -15.45 1.39
CA LEU A 404 -42.98 -15.01 1.56
C LEU A 404 -43.91 -15.56 0.49
N TYR A 405 -43.47 -15.64 -0.77
CA TYR A 405 -44.22 -16.29 -1.83
C TYR A 405 -44.39 -17.80 -1.58
N ARG A 406 -43.36 -18.50 -1.12
CA ARG A 406 -43.43 -19.92 -0.75
C ARG A 406 -44.46 -20.15 0.37
N ALA A 407 -44.35 -19.37 1.47
CA ALA A 407 -45.30 -19.46 2.57
C ALA A 407 -46.74 -19.13 2.13
N ASN A 408 -46.91 -18.14 1.25
CA ASN A 408 -48.23 -17.77 0.69
C ASN A 408 -48.83 -18.89 -0.15
N ASP A 409 -48.03 -19.57 -0.98
CA ASP A 409 -48.49 -20.70 -1.79
C ASP A 409 -48.95 -21.87 -0.89
N GLU A 410 -48.27 -22.14 0.22
CA GLU A 410 -48.67 -23.15 1.19
C GLU A 410 -50.00 -22.79 1.88
N VAL A 411 -50.16 -21.50 2.28
CA VAL A 411 -51.45 -21.01 2.83
C VAL A 411 -52.59 -21.17 1.84
N LEU A 412 -52.37 -20.83 0.57
CA LEU A 412 -53.39 -20.99 -0.49
C LEU A 412 -53.76 -22.44 -0.70
N GLN A 413 -52.80 -23.35 -0.73
CA GLN A 413 -53.07 -24.80 -0.80
C GLN A 413 -53.86 -25.30 0.40
N TYR A 414 -53.49 -24.85 1.61
CA TYR A 414 -54.21 -25.17 2.83
C TYR A 414 -55.65 -24.63 2.84
N ALA A 415 -55.86 -23.38 2.42
CA ALA A 415 -57.17 -22.74 2.36
C ALA A 415 -58.09 -23.39 1.30
N THR A 416 -57.55 -23.69 0.12
CA THR A 416 -58.28 -24.35 -0.96
C THR A 416 -58.67 -25.80 -0.63
N SER A 417 -57.81 -26.55 0.02
CA SER A 417 -58.09 -27.92 0.47
C SER A 417 -59.26 -28.02 1.46
N ARG A 418 -59.48 -26.95 2.26
CA ARG A 418 -60.58 -26.89 3.23
C ARG A 418 -61.90 -26.33 2.69
N LEU A 419 -61.84 -25.47 1.68
CA LEU A 419 -63.01 -24.74 1.19
C LEU A 419 -63.67 -25.37 -0.05
N ILE A 420 -62.95 -26.20 -0.81
CA ILE A 420 -63.41 -26.74 -2.07
C ILE A 420 -63.60 -28.26 -1.97
N ASN A 421 -64.86 -28.71 -2.13
CA ASN A 421 -65.20 -30.13 -2.19
C ASN A 421 -64.54 -30.78 -3.45
N LYS A 422 -64.03 -31.99 -3.31
CA LYS A 422 -63.12 -32.82 -4.14
C LYS A 422 -63.43 -33.01 -5.65
N SER A 423 -64.17 -32.16 -6.37
CA SER A 423 -64.57 -32.45 -7.72
C SER A 423 -64.04 -31.57 -8.87
N LEU A 424 -63.19 -30.61 -8.63
CA LEU A 424 -62.55 -29.81 -9.68
C LEU A 424 -61.05 -30.09 -9.74
N SER A 425 -60.52 -30.29 -10.94
CA SER A 425 -59.09 -30.61 -11.12
C SER A 425 -58.20 -29.50 -10.51
N ILE A 426 -57.43 -29.87 -9.53
CA ILE A 426 -56.57 -29.01 -8.70
C ILE A 426 -55.59 -28.15 -9.55
N GLU A 427 -55.23 -28.60 -10.73
CA GLU A 427 -54.25 -27.87 -11.57
C GLU A 427 -54.86 -26.68 -12.33
N LEU A 428 -56.11 -26.79 -12.82
CA LEU A 428 -56.80 -25.64 -13.45
C LEU A 428 -57.15 -24.57 -12.43
N LEU A 429 -57.43 -24.98 -11.21
CA LEU A 429 -57.67 -24.08 -10.10
C LEU A 429 -56.41 -23.35 -9.64
N LYS A 430 -55.26 -24.06 -9.57
CA LYS A 430 -53.93 -23.45 -9.28
C LYS A 430 -53.59 -22.35 -10.28
N ALA A 431 -53.73 -22.61 -11.57
CA ALA A 431 -53.44 -21.63 -12.61
C ALA A 431 -54.34 -20.38 -12.55
N SER A 432 -55.64 -20.58 -12.26
CA SER A 432 -56.61 -19.47 -12.14
C SER A 432 -56.43 -18.66 -10.86
N ILE A 433 -56.04 -19.31 -9.77
CA ILE A 433 -55.79 -18.68 -8.45
C ILE A 433 -54.50 -17.88 -8.47
N HIS A 434 -53.41 -18.39 -9.05
CA HIS A 434 -52.16 -17.66 -9.21
C HIS A 434 -52.30 -16.38 -10.05
N LEU A 435 -53.17 -16.37 -11.07
CA LEU A 435 -53.33 -15.20 -11.93
C LEU A 435 -54.26 -14.12 -11.35
N ARG A 436 -55.20 -14.46 -10.44
CA ARG A 436 -56.23 -13.52 -9.97
C ARG A 436 -56.16 -13.16 -8.48
N LEU A 437 -55.47 -13.93 -7.65
CA LEU A 437 -55.34 -13.69 -6.23
C LEU A 437 -53.96 -13.14 -5.87
N ARG A 438 -53.74 -11.86 -6.11
CA ARG A 438 -52.63 -11.18 -5.41
C ARG A 438 -53.03 -11.04 -3.93
N ILE A 439 -52.67 -12.03 -3.09
CA ILE A 439 -52.88 -11.98 -1.62
C ILE A 439 -51.75 -11.29 -0.93
N LEU A 440 -50.58 -11.27 -1.54
CA LEU A 440 -49.42 -10.51 -1.09
C LEU A 440 -49.21 -9.30 -1.98
N VAL A 441 -49.24 -8.11 -1.40
CA VAL A 441 -48.88 -6.88 -2.09
C VAL A 441 -47.63 -6.35 -1.43
N ILE A 442 -46.57 -6.30 -2.21
CA ILE A 442 -45.34 -5.60 -1.80
C ILE A 442 -45.60 -4.13 -2.06
N SER A 443 -45.81 -3.37 -1.00
CA SER A 443 -46.02 -1.92 -1.06
C SER A 443 -44.69 -1.21 -1.23
N ASP A 444 -44.75 0.07 -1.61
CA ASP A 444 -43.62 0.91 -1.89
C ASP A 444 -42.52 0.79 -0.83
N PRO A 445 -41.26 0.59 -1.22
CA PRO A 445 -40.15 0.47 -0.28
C PRO A 445 -39.91 1.79 0.45
N PHE A 446 -39.42 1.69 1.67
CA PHE A 446 -39.12 2.84 2.56
C PHE A 446 -38.22 3.89 1.94
N TYR A 447 -37.41 3.54 0.94
CA TYR A 447 -36.38 4.37 0.34
C TYR A 447 -36.62 4.67 -1.15
N GLN A 448 -37.88 4.75 -1.59
CA GLN A 448 -38.33 5.24 -2.92
C GLN A 448 -37.61 4.65 -4.15
N ALA A 449 -37.13 3.43 -4.11
CA ALA A 449 -36.48 2.83 -5.29
C ALA A 449 -36.96 1.41 -5.51
N PHE A 450 -37.84 1.26 -6.50
CA PHE A 450 -38.38 -0.02 -6.89
C PHE A 450 -37.39 -0.98 -7.54
N ASP A 451 -36.33 -0.46 -8.16
CA ASP A 451 -35.42 -1.25 -8.99
C ASP A 451 -33.97 -0.93 -8.71
N PHE A 452 -33.46 -1.36 -7.52
CA PHE A 452 -32.02 -1.47 -7.37
C PHE A 452 -31.52 -2.57 -8.28
N THR A 453 -30.72 -2.19 -9.26
CA THR A 453 -30.02 -3.14 -10.10
C THR A 453 -28.88 -3.79 -9.29
N PHE A 454 -28.53 -5.03 -9.64
CA PHE A 454 -27.37 -5.70 -9.06
C PHE A 454 -26.09 -4.85 -9.19
N ARG A 455 -25.99 -4.06 -10.27
CA ARG A 455 -24.92 -3.09 -10.49
C ARG A 455 -24.85 -2.04 -9.39
N GLU A 456 -25.96 -1.43 -9.02
CA GLU A 456 -26.03 -0.40 -7.97
C GLU A 456 -25.66 -0.98 -6.59
N PHE A 457 -26.12 -2.19 -6.29
CA PHE A 457 -25.77 -2.91 -5.06
C PHE A 457 -24.26 -3.16 -4.92
N MET A 458 -23.62 -3.58 -6.03
CA MET A 458 -22.19 -3.94 -6.05
C MET A 458 -21.25 -2.73 -6.05
N SER A 459 -21.69 -1.61 -6.63
CA SER A 459 -20.84 -0.44 -6.89
C SER A 459 -20.09 0.10 -5.65
N PRO A 460 -20.71 0.31 -4.47
CA PRO A 460 -20.02 0.80 -3.29
C PRO A 460 -18.92 -0.15 -2.83
N GLY A 461 -19.18 -1.44 -2.86
CA GLY A 461 -18.23 -2.48 -2.50
C GLY A 461 -17.02 -2.53 -3.45
N ILE A 462 -17.27 -2.42 -4.75
CA ILE A 462 -16.20 -2.40 -5.76
C ILE A 462 -15.34 -1.15 -5.61
N ILE A 463 -15.93 0.03 -5.39
CA ILE A 463 -15.18 1.27 -5.13
C ILE A 463 -14.23 1.08 -3.93
N ALA A 464 -14.76 0.61 -2.81
CA ALA A 464 -13.98 0.41 -1.59
C ALA A 464 -12.84 -0.61 -1.78
N CYS A 465 -13.13 -1.77 -2.36
CA CYS A 465 -12.13 -2.82 -2.61
C CYS A 465 -11.06 -2.40 -3.60
N THR A 466 -11.43 -1.71 -4.68
CA THR A 466 -10.47 -1.26 -5.68
C THR A 466 -9.49 -0.24 -5.09
N LEU A 467 -10.00 0.73 -4.34
CA LEU A 467 -9.15 1.73 -3.68
C LEU A 467 -8.23 1.12 -2.64
N PHE A 468 -8.72 0.16 -1.86
CA PHE A 468 -7.91 -0.61 -0.92
C PHE A 468 -6.78 -1.37 -1.63
N ALA A 469 -7.10 -2.12 -2.69
CA ALA A 469 -6.15 -2.92 -3.45
C ALA A 469 -5.08 -2.07 -4.15
N LEU A 470 -5.48 -0.95 -4.79
CA LEU A 470 -4.56 -0.03 -5.44
C LEU A 470 -3.59 0.58 -4.42
N SER A 471 -4.09 0.99 -3.25
CA SER A 471 -3.26 1.57 -2.20
C SER A 471 -2.25 0.57 -1.62
N ILE A 472 -2.65 -0.69 -1.39
CA ILE A 472 -1.72 -1.76 -0.96
C ILE A 472 -0.61 -1.93 -1.99
N THR A 473 -1.01 -2.19 -3.24
CA THR A 473 -0.08 -2.57 -4.30
C THR A 473 0.91 -1.47 -4.60
N LEU A 474 0.43 -0.22 -4.75
CA LEU A 474 1.31 0.93 -5.00
C LEU A 474 2.31 1.15 -3.86
N THR A 475 1.86 1.10 -2.61
CA THR A 475 2.74 1.31 -1.46
C THR A 475 3.77 0.20 -1.33
N ALA A 476 3.35 -1.05 -1.44
CA ALA A 476 4.23 -2.20 -1.29
C ALA A 476 5.30 -2.25 -2.40
N LEU A 477 4.90 -2.11 -3.67
CA LEU A 477 5.83 -2.18 -4.80
C LEU A 477 6.83 -1.01 -4.81
N LEU A 478 6.41 0.21 -4.45
CA LEU A 478 7.31 1.35 -4.39
C LEU A 478 8.45 1.13 -3.39
N LEU A 479 8.12 0.65 -2.20
CA LEU A 479 9.10 0.43 -1.13
C LEU A 479 10.01 -0.76 -1.40
N VAL A 480 9.46 -1.90 -1.85
CA VAL A 480 10.24 -3.09 -2.16
C VAL A 480 11.22 -2.82 -3.31
N SER A 481 10.79 -2.10 -4.35
CA SER A 481 11.70 -1.74 -5.46
C SER A 481 12.86 -0.84 -5.04
N GLU A 482 12.68 0.00 -4.03
CA GLU A 482 13.74 0.85 -3.48
C GLU A 482 14.72 0.07 -2.60
N ASP A 483 14.22 -0.92 -1.86
CA ASP A 483 15.05 -1.78 -1.03
C ASP A 483 15.93 -2.71 -1.89
N GLN A 484 15.33 -3.38 -2.87
CA GLN A 484 16.06 -4.25 -3.80
C GLN A 484 17.18 -3.53 -4.57
N GLY A 485 16.93 -2.28 -4.96
CA GLY A 485 17.95 -1.47 -5.66
C GLY A 485 19.09 -0.96 -4.77
N GLY A 486 19.10 -1.25 -3.45
CA GLY A 486 20.09 -0.72 -2.51
C GLY A 486 19.96 0.78 -2.23
N ILE A 487 18.94 1.43 -2.81
CA ILE A 487 18.73 2.88 -2.73
C ILE A 487 18.42 3.30 -1.28
N GLN A 488 17.61 2.49 -0.59
CA GLN A 488 17.22 2.77 0.80
C GLN A 488 18.46 2.81 1.71
N GLY A 489 19.40 1.88 1.53
CA GLY A 489 20.68 1.88 2.27
C GLY A 489 21.49 3.14 1.99
N ARG A 490 21.59 3.55 0.73
CA ARG A 490 22.31 4.78 0.35
C ARG A 490 21.65 6.04 0.92
N CYS A 491 20.32 6.11 0.90
CA CYS A 491 19.57 7.20 1.53
C CYS A 491 19.77 7.24 3.05
N ALA A 492 19.81 6.07 3.70
CA ALA A 492 20.09 5.98 5.13
C ALA A 492 21.49 6.52 5.45
N VAL A 493 22.53 6.18 4.68
CA VAL A 493 23.89 6.76 4.83
C VAL A 493 23.88 8.28 4.65
N ALA A 494 23.06 8.81 3.74
CA ALA A 494 22.87 10.26 3.58
C ALA A 494 22.13 10.93 4.77
N GLY A 495 21.74 10.17 5.79
CA GLY A 495 21.11 10.65 7.02
C GLY A 495 19.59 10.65 7.02
N LEU A 496 18.96 9.93 6.07
CA LEU A 496 17.51 9.77 6.04
C LEU A 496 17.05 8.76 7.08
N SER A 497 16.14 9.17 7.95
CA SER A 497 15.54 8.27 8.94
C SER A 497 14.39 7.46 8.35
N THR A 498 14.13 6.27 8.89
CA THR A 498 12.99 5.42 8.50
C THR A 498 11.65 6.16 8.65
N THR A 499 11.53 7.00 9.69
CA THR A 499 10.32 7.81 9.91
C THR A 499 10.10 8.84 8.80
N GLU A 500 11.18 9.50 8.33
CA GLU A 500 11.10 10.45 7.21
C GLU A 500 10.71 9.75 5.90
N VAL A 501 11.18 8.52 5.67
CA VAL A 501 10.77 7.68 4.53
C VAL A 501 9.28 7.39 4.59
N ILE A 502 8.78 6.89 5.72
CA ILE A 502 7.35 6.57 5.90
C ILE A 502 6.50 7.83 5.70
N ILE A 503 6.87 8.96 6.30
CA ILE A 503 6.15 10.23 6.15
C ILE A 503 6.13 10.69 4.68
N GLY A 504 7.27 10.63 3.99
CA GLY A 504 7.37 11.01 2.58
C GLY A 504 6.45 10.17 1.68
N HIS A 505 6.42 8.86 1.89
CA HIS A 505 5.50 7.96 1.18
C HIS A 505 4.04 8.20 1.56
N ALA A 506 3.74 8.37 2.85
CA ALA A 506 2.39 8.63 3.34
C ALA A 506 1.79 9.91 2.74
N LEU A 507 2.56 10.99 2.65
CA LEU A 507 2.11 12.26 2.05
C LEU A 507 1.72 12.09 0.58
N VAL A 508 2.54 11.39 -0.20
CA VAL A 508 2.27 11.15 -1.62
C VAL A 508 1.08 10.22 -1.81
N GLN A 509 1.02 9.13 -1.04
CA GLN A 509 -0.11 8.19 -1.09
C GLN A 509 -1.42 8.84 -0.65
N THR A 510 -1.37 9.75 0.32
CA THR A 510 -2.54 10.55 0.73
C THR A 510 -3.06 11.39 -0.44
N ALA A 511 -2.19 12.10 -1.13
CA ALA A 511 -2.59 12.88 -2.30
C ALA A 511 -3.20 12.00 -3.41
N LEU A 512 -2.59 10.82 -3.65
CA LEU A 512 -3.12 9.83 -4.60
C LEU A 512 -4.47 9.27 -4.17
N ALA A 513 -4.66 8.98 -2.89
CA ALA A 513 -5.93 8.48 -2.35
C ALA A 513 -7.09 9.46 -2.65
N TYR A 514 -6.85 10.76 -2.50
CA TYR A 514 -7.84 11.78 -2.89
C TYR A 514 -8.13 11.74 -4.40
N VAL A 515 -7.11 11.75 -5.23
CA VAL A 515 -7.26 11.74 -6.70
C VAL A 515 -7.97 10.46 -7.16
N GLN A 516 -7.56 9.30 -6.65
CA GLN A 516 -8.17 8.02 -6.97
C GLN A 516 -9.64 7.95 -6.54
N THR A 517 -9.96 8.45 -5.35
CA THR A 517 -11.33 8.46 -4.83
C THR A 517 -12.23 9.35 -5.69
N VAL A 518 -11.79 10.57 -6.03
CA VAL A 518 -12.53 11.46 -6.93
C VAL A 518 -12.74 10.78 -8.28
N PHE A 519 -11.69 10.22 -8.87
CA PHE A 519 -11.77 9.54 -10.15
C PHE A 519 -12.77 8.38 -10.13
N MET A 520 -12.69 7.52 -9.11
CA MET A 520 -13.61 6.38 -8.96
C MET A 520 -15.06 6.83 -8.79
N LEU A 521 -15.32 7.84 -7.96
CA LEU A 521 -16.67 8.37 -7.79
C LEU A 521 -17.21 8.96 -9.09
N VAL A 522 -16.40 9.74 -9.82
CA VAL A 522 -16.80 10.30 -11.13
C VAL A 522 -17.12 9.19 -12.11
N VAL A 523 -16.30 8.16 -12.22
CA VAL A 523 -16.54 7.02 -13.12
C VAL A 523 -17.82 6.29 -12.75
N PHE A 524 -18.04 5.96 -11.48
CA PHE A 524 -19.24 5.22 -11.07
C PHE A 524 -20.51 6.05 -11.20
N VAL A 525 -20.47 7.34 -10.92
CA VAL A 525 -21.65 8.21 -11.06
C VAL A 525 -21.96 8.52 -12.54
N SER A 526 -20.95 8.89 -13.35
CA SER A 526 -21.19 9.39 -14.71
C SER A 526 -21.15 8.31 -15.80
N VAL A 527 -20.40 7.21 -15.61
CA VAL A 527 -20.32 6.13 -16.62
C VAL A 527 -21.26 4.97 -16.28
N PHE A 528 -21.32 4.63 -14.99
CA PHE A 528 -22.16 3.51 -14.52
C PHE A 528 -23.52 3.96 -13.97
N ASP A 529 -23.86 5.24 -14.02
CA ASP A 529 -25.12 5.83 -13.52
C ASP A 529 -25.49 5.37 -12.10
N THR A 530 -24.47 5.23 -11.23
CA THR A 530 -24.70 4.79 -9.86
C THR A 530 -25.19 5.99 -9.04
N PRO A 531 -26.38 5.94 -8.43
CA PRO A 531 -26.92 7.06 -7.68
C PRO A 531 -26.13 7.30 -6.39
N VAL A 532 -25.94 8.58 -6.02
CA VAL A 532 -25.50 9.00 -4.68
C VAL A 532 -26.65 9.76 -4.05
N ARG A 533 -27.49 9.05 -3.30
CA ARG A 533 -28.73 9.62 -2.72
C ARG A 533 -28.50 10.32 -1.39
N GLY A 534 -27.50 9.88 -0.65
CA GLY A 534 -27.13 10.45 0.65
C GLY A 534 -26.05 11.51 0.53
N SER A 535 -25.30 11.67 1.61
CA SER A 535 -24.24 12.68 1.68
C SER A 535 -23.04 12.30 0.81
N ILE A 536 -22.73 13.15 -0.19
CA ILE A 536 -21.53 13.00 -1.01
C ILE A 536 -20.25 13.07 -0.18
N VAL A 537 -20.30 13.79 0.95
CA VAL A 537 -19.18 13.90 1.89
C VAL A 537 -18.87 12.52 2.51
N VAL A 538 -19.91 11.77 2.90
CA VAL A 538 -19.75 10.40 3.44
C VAL A 538 -19.23 9.47 2.34
N ALA A 539 -19.82 9.57 1.14
CA ALA A 539 -19.41 8.78 -0.03
C ALA A 539 -17.95 9.04 -0.45
N PHE A 540 -17.39 10.18 -0.07
CA PHE A 540 -15.98 10.53 -0.29
C PHE A 540 -15.07 10.11 0.88
N ILE A 541 -15.47 10.38 2.11
CA ILE A 541 -14.64 10.15 3.31
C ILE A 541 -14.36 8.65 3.51
N ILE A 542 -15.37 7.79 3.41
CA ILE A 542 -15.19 6.35 3.67
C ILE A 542 -14.16 5.72 2.71
N PRO A 543 -14.23 5.92 1.38
CA PRO A 543 -13.21 5.41 0.45
C PRO A 543 -11.81 5.98 0.67
N VAL A 544 -11.66 7.23 1.06
CA VAL A 544 -10.37 7.82 1.42
C VAL A 544 -9.76 7.09 2.62
N PHE A 545 -10.53 6.85 3.67
CA PHE A 545 -10.04 6.06 4.82
C PHE A 545 -9.73 4.61 4.45
N MET A 546 -10.48 4.01 3.51
CA MET A 546 -10.15 2.68 2.96
C MET A 546 -8.78 2.69 2.26
N SER A 547 -8.47 3.75 1.51
CA SER A 547 -7.15 3.91 0.90
C SER A 547 -6.04 4.02 1.96
N PHE A 548 -6.28 4.70 3.09
CA PHE A 548 -5.32 4.76 4.20
C PHE A 548 -5.11 3.39 4.86
N THR A 549 -6.17 2.62 5.04
CA THR A 549 -6.07 1.25 5.54
C THR A 549 -5.24 0.38 4.58
N GLY A 550 -5.49 0.50 3.26
CA GLY A 550 -4.71 -0.17 2.22
C GLY A 550 -3.23 0.25 2.22
N MET A 551 -2.94 1.55 2.33
CA MET A 551 -1.58 2.08 2.42
C MET A 551 -0.80 1.46 3.59
N ASN A 552 -1.39 1.43 4.78
CA ASN A 552 -0.74 0.86 5.96
C ASN A 552 -0.54 -0.66 5.85
N PHE A 553 -1.47 -1.36 5.19
CA PHE A 553 -1.26 -2.76 4.84
C PHE A 553 -0.11 -2.92 3.84
N GLY A 554 0.04 -2.00 2.89
CA GLY A 554 1.17 -1.94 1.94
C GLY A 554 2.51 -1.72 2.65
N PHE A 555 2.57 -0.86 3.68
CA PHE A 555 3.76 -0.73 4.53
C PHE A 555 4.11 -2.03 5.25
N PHE A 556 3.11 -2.71 5.83
CA PHE A 556 3.32 -4.02 6.44
C PHE A 556 3.83 -5.04 5.42
N THR A 557 3.18 -5.14 4.25
CA THR A 557 3.57 -6.05 3.18
C THR A 557 5.01 -5.81 2.73
N SER A 558 5.41 -4.54 2.55
CA SER A 558 6.77 -4.19 2.13
C SER A 558 7.83 -4.56 3.15
N SER A 559 7.50 -4.53 4.46
CA SER A 559 8.45 -4.89 5.51
C SER A 559 8.73 -6.39 5.62
N VAL A 560 7.82 -7.23 5.08
CA VAL A 560 7.93 -8.70 5.11
C VAL A 560 8.42 -9.26 3.77
N SER A 561 8.11 -8.58 2.66
CA SER A 561 8.43 -9.04 1.31
C SER A 561 9.87 -8.69 0.92
N LYS A 562 10.58 -9.67 0.35
CA LYS A 562 11.95 -9.49 -0.15
C LYS A 562 12.00 -9.10 -1.63
N ASP A 563 10.94 -9.36 -2.38
CA ASP A 563 10.86 -9.14 -3.82
C ASP A 563 9.46 -8.63 -4.22
N GLU A 564 9.38 -8.00 -5.40
CA GLU A 564 8.15 -7.42 -5.93
C GLU A 564 7.06 -8.48 -6.17
N ALA A 565 7.44 -9.71 -6.57
CA ALA A 565 6.49 -10.79 -6.82
C ALA A 565 5.82 -11.26 -5.53
N THR A 566 6.59 -11.41 -4.46
CA THR A 566 6.07 -11.76 -3.12
C THR A 566 5.16 -10.65 -2.60
N ALA A 567 5.54 -9.38 -2.77
CA ALA A 567 4.71 -8.24 -2.37
C ALA A 567 3.37 -8.22 -3.12
N LEU A 568 3.38 -8.51 -4.42
CA LEU A 568 2.17 -8.60 -5.23
C LEU A 568 1.28 -9.76 -4.78
N LEU A 569 1.86 -10.95 -4.54
CA LEU A 569 1.11 -12.12 -4.05
C LEU A 569 0.47 -11.86 -2.69
N MET A 570 1.17 -11.22 -1.76
CA MET A 570 0.61 -10.84 -0.47
C MET A 570 -0.52 -9.81 -0.60
N SER A 571 -0.38 -8.85 -1.51
CA SER A 571 -1.44 -7.88 -1.82
C SER A 571 -2.70 -8.56 -2.35
N MET A 572 -2.55 -9.54 -3.26
CA MET A 572 -3.65 -10.35 -3.78
C MET A 572 -4.27 -11.24 -2.69
N ALA A 573 -3.45 -11.85 -1.83
CA ALA A 573 -3.92 -12.66 -0.71
C ALA A 573 -4.79 -11.85 0.28
N ALA A 574 -4.54 -10.56 0.44
CA ALA A 574 -5.38 -9.68 1.25
C ALA A 574 -6.69 -9.28 0.53
N LEU A 575 -6.64 -9.14 -0.80
CA LEU A 575 -7.80 -8.71 -1.59
C LEU A 575 -8.90 -9.78 -1.65
N TYR A 576 -8.56 -11.07 -1.80
CA TYR A 576 -9.57 -12.12 -1.96
C TYR A 576 -10.50 -12.27 -0.75
N PRO A 577 -10.00 -12.35 0.50
CA PRO A 577 -10.88 -12.35 1.68
C PRO A 577 -11.72 -11.08 1.77
N ALA A 578 -11.15 -9.93 1.42
CA ALA A 578 -11.85 -8.66 1.38
C ALA A 578 -13.06 -8.68 0.41
N LEU A 579 -12.86 -9.20 -0.78
CA LEU A 579 -13.89 -9.30 -1.81
C LEU A 579 -14.99 -10.32 -1.42
N LEU A 580 -14.59 -11.47 -0.88
CA LEU A 580 -15.51 -12.57 -0.60
C LEU A 580 -16.24 -12.39 0.74
N MET A 581 -15.59 -11.87 1.76
CA MET A 581 -16.14 -11.77 3.12
C MET A 581 -16.49 -10.35 3.54
N GLY A 582 -16.01 -9.35 2.79
CA GLY A 582 -16.23 -7.93 3.09
C GLY A 582 -17.60 -7.37 2.70
N GLY A 583 -18.57 -8.22 2.33
CA GLY A 583 -19.91 -7.77 1.96
C GLY A 583 -19.98 -7.09 0.57
N VAL A 584 -19.00 -7.31 -0.30
CA VAL A 584 -18.93 -6.70 -1.64
C VAL A 584 -19.83 -7.42 -2.62
N LEU A 585 -19.61 -8.73 -2.80
CA LEU A 585 -20.33 -9.57 -3.75
C LEU A 585 -21.71 -9.99 -3.25
N TRP A 586 -21.83 -10.21 -1.94
CA TRP A 586 -23.08 -10.54 -1.25
C TRP A 586 -23.08 -9.92 0.15
N PRO A 587 -24.23 -9.71 0.76
CA PRO A 587 -24.32 -9.18 2.11
C PRO A 587 -23.68 -10.13 3.14
N VAL A 588 -23.18 -9.58 4.24
CA VAL A 588 -22.55 -10.38 5.31
C VAL A 588 -23.53 -11.39 5.91
N GLU A 589 -24.83 -11.08 5.89
CA GLU A 589 -25.93 -11.94 6.32
C GLU A 589 -26.05 -13.20 5.45
N GLY A 590 -25.59 -13.17 4.22
CA GLY A 590 -25.52 -14.32 3.32
C GLY A 590 -24.32 -15.24 3.57
N THR A 591 -23.40 -14.88 4.45
CA THR A 591 -22.30 -15.77 4.83
C THR A 591 -22.77 -16.80 5.87
N PRO A 592 -22.20 -18.02 5.87
CA PRO A 592 -22.49 -19.01 6.90
C PRO A 592 -22.32 -18.44 8.32
N THR A 593 -23.20 -18.79 9.23
CA THR A 593 -23.24 -18.23 10.61
C THR A 593 -21.91 -18.32 11.35
N VAL A 594 -21.15 -19.40 11.12
CA VAL A 594 -19.82 -19.62 11.72
C VAL A 594 -18.78 -18.59 11.17
N LEU A 595 -18.92 -18.14 9.93
CA LEU A 595 -17.99 -17.21 9.29
C LEU A 595 -18.36 -15.73 9.46
N ARG A 596 -19.59 -15.42 9.90
CA ARG A 596 -20.04 -14.03 10.10
C ARG A 596 -19.13 -13.21 11.03
N PRO A 597 -18.69 -13.70 12.20
CA PRO A 597 -17.76 -12.95 13.05
C PRO A 597 -16.43 -12.64 12.34
N VAL A 598 -15.94 -13.59 11.53
CA VAL A 598 -14.72 -13.40 10.73
C VAL A 598 -14.97 -12.37 9.63
N SER A 599 -16.14 -12.35 8.99
CA SER A 599 -16.52 -11.36 7.99
C SER A 599 -16.51 -9.94 8.58
N TYR A 600 -17.06 -9.73 9.76
CA TYR A 600 -17.02 -8.42 10.45
C TYR A 600 -15.60 -8.02 10.88
N ALA A 601 -14.70 -8.98 11.06
CA ALA A 601 -13.29 -8.71 11.33
C ALA A 601 -12.48 -8.32 10.07
N VAL A 602 -13.04 -8.45 8.86
CA VAL A 602 -12.39 -7.99 7.63
C VAL A 602 -12.45 -6.47 7.54
N PRO A 603 -11.36 -5.78 7.18
CA PRO A 603 -11.32 -4.30 7.15
C PRO A 603 -12.40 -3.63 6.30
N GLN A 604 -12.91 -4.31 5.27
CA GLN A 604 -13.87 -3.77 4.31
C GLN A 604 -15.33 -3.92 4.74
N ALA A 605 -15.68 -4.86 5.62
CA ALA A 605 -17.08 -5.22 5.89
C ALA A 605 -17.93 -4.02 6.37
N LEU A 606 -17.51 -3.35 7.43
CA LEU A 606 -18.24 -2.19 7.95
C LEU A 606 -18.15 -0.96 7.03
N PRO A 607 -16.98 -0.62 6.44
CA PRO A 607 -16.89 0.48 5.48
C PRO A 607 -17.76 0.30 4.24
N VAL A 608 -17.83 -0.91 3.67
CA VAL A 608 -18.70 -1.20 2.51
C VAL A 608 -20.18 -1.02 2.87
N HIS A 609 -20.59 -1.47 4.05
CA HIS A 609 -21.96 -1.27 4.54
C HIS A 609 -22.28 0.23 4.73
N GLY A 610 -21.39 1.00 5.35
CA GLY A 610 -21.56 2.46 5.51
C GLY A 610 -21.58 3.21 4.19
N LEU A 611 -20.71 2.83 3.22
CA LEU A 611 -20.68 3.43 1.89
C LEU A 611 -21.94 3.11 1.09
N ARG A 612 -22.42 1.86 1.18
CA ARG A 612 -23.69 1.44 0.56
C ARG A 612 -24.87 2.27 1.13
N GLY A 613 -24.90 2.48 2.45
CA GLY A 613 -25.89 3.35 3.09
C GLY A 613 -25.83 4.79 2.59
N ALA A 614 -24.64 5.36 2.41
CA ALA A 614 -24.46 6.70 1.88
C ALA A 614 -24.89 6.81 0.41
N MET A 615 -24.58 5.81 -0.42
CA MET A 615 -24.92 5.84 -1.84
C MET A 615 -26.39 5.50 -2.11
N LEU A 616 -26.98 4.55 -1.39
CA LEU A 616 -28.31 4.02 -1.68
C LEU A 616 -29.41 4.40 -0.69
N ARG A 617 -29.07 4.59 0.62
CA ARG A 617 -30.05 4.76 1.72
C ARG A 617 -30.19 6.19 2.24
N ASN A 618 -29.60 7.16 1.57
CA ASN A 618 -29.60 8.57 2.03
C ASN A 618 -28.96 8.79 3.41
N TYR A 619 -27.90 8.01 3.75
CA TYR A 619 -27.20 8.21 5.02
C TYR A 619 -26.38 9.49 5.01
N THR A 620 -26.40 10.15 6.16
CA THR A 620 -25.62 11.35 6.48
C THR A 620 -24.58 11.03 7.56
N LEU A 621 -23.76 12.00 7.92
CA LEU A 621 -22.83 11.87 9.04
C LEU A 621 -23.51 11.61 10.39
N ALA A 622 -24.81 11.87 10.53
CA ALA A 622 -25.55 11.61 11.76
C ALA A 622 -25.91 10.12 11.96
N ASN A 623 -25.82 9.29 10.93
CA ASN A 623 -26.21 7.90 11.00
C ASN A 623 -25.16 7.05 11.74
N ARG A 624 -25.63 6.21 12.67
CA ARG A 624 -24.79 5.33 13.50
C ARG A 624 -23.90 4.38 12.67
N GLN A 625 -24.41 3.87 11.57
CA GLN A 625 -23.68 2.96 10.68
C GLN A 625 -22.48 3.64 9.99
N VAL A 626 -22.59 4.93 9.66
CA VAL A 626 -21.48 5.72 9.13
C VAL A 626 -20.38 5.89 10.18
N HIS A 627 -20.74 6.12 11.44
CA HIS A 627 -19.77 6.19 12.53
C HIS A 627 -19.04 4.86 12.74
N TYR A 628 -19.74 3.72 12.67
CA TYR A 628 -19.10 2.41 12.75
C TYR A 628 -18.14 2.16 11.56
N ALA A 629 -18.52 2.56 10.35
CA ALA A 629 -17.68 2.44 9.17
C ALA A 629 -16.38 3.26 9.32
N ILE A 630 -16.49 4.51 9.78
CA ILE A 630 -15.33 5.39 9.99
C ILE A 630 -14.47 4.86 11.15
N ALA A 631 -15.08 4.48 12.27
CA ALA A 631 -14.37 3.97 13.44
C ALA A 631 -13.59 2.67 13.10
N ALA A 632 -14.19 1.76 12.34
CA ALA A 632 -13.55 0.53 11.88
C ALA A 632 -12.34 0.84 10.98
N ASN A 633 -12.49 1.76 10.01
CA ASN A 633 -11.39 2.19 9.17
C ASN A 633 -10.23 2.80 9.96
N VAL A 634 -10.53 3.72 10.89
CA VAL A 634 -9.52 4.34 11.75
C VAL A 634 -8.83 3.28 12.62
N GLY A 635 -9.60 2.37 13.22
CA GLY A 635 -9.07 1.26 14.02
C GLY A 635 -8.11 0.37 13.23
N TRP A 636 -8.51 -0.07 12.04
CA TRP A 636 -7.65 -0.87 11.16
C TRP A 636 -6.42 -0.10 10.67
N THR A 637 -6.58 1.18 10.31
CA THR A 637 -5.47 2.05 9.90
C THR A 637 -4.40 2.12 10.99
N LEU A 638 -4.81 2.36 12.25
CA LEU A 638 -3.90 2.42 13.39
C LEU A 638 -3.26 1.06 13.70
N ALA A 639 -4.04 -0.01 13.70
CA ALA A 639 -3.53 -1.37 13.97
C ALA A 639 -2.47 -1.79 12.94
N LEU A 640 -2.73 -1.55 11.66
CA LEU A 640 -1.80 -1.88 10.59
C LEU A 640 -0.57 -0.97 10.58
N LEU A 641 -0.71 0.30 10.93
CA LEU A 641 0.43 1.21 11.10
C LEU A 641 1.36 0.74 12.22
N LEU A 642 0.80 0.38 13.38
CA LEU A 642 1.57 -0.16 14.50
C LEU A 642 2.27 -1.47 14.12
N LEU A 643 1.57 -2.35 13.41
CA LEU A 643 2.13 -3.61 12.92
C LEU A 643 3.29 -3.35 11.93
N ALA A 644 3.12 -2.40 11.01
CA ALA A 644 4.17 -2.01 10.06
C ALA A 644 5.40 -1.44 10.79
N ILE A 645 5.21 -0.53 11.73
CA ILE A 645 6.32 0.04 12.53
C ILE A 645 7.05 -1.06 13.31
N PHE A 646 6.30 -1.99 13.91
CA PHE A 646 6.89 -3.12 14.64
C PHE A 646 7.73 -4.01 13.72
N THR A 647 7.20 -4.39 12.55
CA THR A 647 7.90 -5.24 11.58
C THR A 647 9.13 -4.53 11.01
N PHE A 648 9.03 -3.26 10.62
CA PHE A 648 10.21 -2.46 10.20
C PHE A 648 11.28 -2.39 11.29
N SER A 649 10.89 -2.21 12.55
CA SER A 649 11.84 -2.17 13.67
C SER A 649 12.48 -3.53 13.94
N TYR A 650 11.79 -4.62 13.63
CA TYR A 650 12.31 -5.98 13.80
C TYR A 650 13.22 -6.40 12.64
N THR A 651 12.87 -6.05 11.40
CA THR A 651 13.67 -6.37 10.21
C THR A 651 14.91 -5.49 10.08
N ALA A 652 14.91 -4.27 10.66
CA ALA A 652 16.06 -3.37 10.73
C ALA A 652 17.11 -3.77 11.80
N LYS A 653 16.85 -4.82 12.60
CA LYS A 653 17.80 -5.42 13.55
C LYS A 653 18.55 -6.56 12.90
#